data_a2342feb7283a3579c4cad3db3852951
#
_entry.id   a2342feb7283a3579c4cad3db3852951
#
_cell.length_a   1.000
_cell.length_b   1.000
_cell.length_c   1.000
_cell.angle_alpha   90.00
_cell.angle_beta   90.00
_cell.angle_gamma   90.00
#
_symmetry.space_group_name_H-M   'P 1'
#
loop_
_entity.id
_entity.type
_entity.pdbx_description
1 polymer ?
#
loop_
_entity_poly.entity_id
_entity_poly.type
_entity_poly.pdbx_seq_one_letter_code
_entity_poly.pdbx_strand_id
1 'polypeptide(L)'
;MNALSPALDLSPALVVLPGPKAGAADGAGSRLLSSREAERLAARGPVVVAHAALTARRLGLQAPPRSRDIFDALELYAFVRPAQFCAPSAAGLAVALGLAEPKGPAAQAQALADVCRMLLGELAETPWPSREEALALAETLSRAGWAWAGAVVTALRSKAVKEGHRGSGLDVWTRVSEWEDQAPPGESGSTPVEPEAARARLAELLVRRGLDEARPAQAEFAAEVAFAFQPREREGEPRMMLAEAGTGVGKTLGYLAPASLWAEANGPAVWVSTYTRALQRQIDRESAALFPDPAVRARKAVVRKGRENYLCLLNFQEAVQAAQLGNGDLIGLALAARWARASRDGDMTGGDFPGWLPTLFAVGPAAQASAANLVDRRGECVHAACPHYRACFIEKTIRASRRADLVIANHALVLTQAAFDGARAARGLKGDIESTALKRIVFDEGHHLFDAADSAFSAALSGAEAAELRRWVRGPEGRGRRGRGLEARLLDLVADREDARKALGEALHAAAALPGEGWSGRIAPPSGEASPIGPVEQFLTAVLEQLRARTSERGGGPADLGQECSARPALELVRATAGKAARALAAVEAPLLALARRLEDLLDDEADALGGAERARIEGALRGLDRRARMLLPAWRAMLQAIEEDAEDDPDFVDWFESNSMFGRVVDAACRRHWVDPTEPLRAAVLSPAHGVLVTSATLADPTLSDPFALAEMRTGAARLPDRPKTLRLASPFDYGKNARAFVVTDVRRDDARQVAAAMRELFLAAGGGGLGLFTAIRRLRAVHDLIARPLADKGLALYAQHVDPLEPGALVDIFRAEADSCLLGTDAVRDGVDVPGRALRLLVFDRVPWPRPDLLHKARRERFGGKGYDDSVARARIGQAFGRLIRRADDRGVFVMLDAAAPTRLFSGLPEGIELRRMGLVEAIEATAEFLGAKATE
;
A
#
# COMPACT_ATOMS: atom_id res chain seq x y z
N MET A 1 44.12 4.56 -3.43
CA MET A 1 43.05 4.64 -4.48
C MET A 1 43.48 3.91 -5.77
N ASN A 2 44.15 2.77 -5.70
CA ASN A 2 44.58 2.03 -6.90
C ASN A 2 44.29 0.55 -6.68
N ALA A 3 43.20 0.05 -7.13
CA ALA A 3 42.83 -1.34 -7.47
C ALA A 3 41.33 -1.58 -7.51
N LEU A 4 40.55 -0.63 -8.06
CA LEU A 4 39.20 -0.94 -8.53
C LEU A 4 39.32 -1.73 -9.82
N SER A 5 38.55 -2.79 -9.99
CA SER A 5 38.62 -3.69 -11.15
C SER A 5 38.74 -2.91 -12.46
N PRO A 6 39.70 -3.24 -13.33
CA PRO A 6 39.90 -2.54 -14.61
C PRO A 6 38.67 -2.44 -15.50
N ALA A 7 37.70 -3.35 -15.31
CA ALA A 7 36.43 -3.36 -16.02
C ALA A 7 35.53 -2.15 -15.68
N LEU A 8 35.64 -1.57 -14.48
CA LEU A 8 34.80 -0.44 -14.06
C LEU A 8 35.35 0.91 -14.55
N ASP A 9 36.66 1.06 -14.67
CA ASP A 9 37.28 2.28 -15.18
C ASP A 9 36.99 2.50 -16.69
N LEU A 10 36.51 1.46 -17.38
CA LEU A 10 36.21 1.45 -18.81
C LEU A 10 34.71 1.44 -19.13
N SER A 11 33.80 1.22 -18.14
CA SER A 11 32.37 1.11 -18.38
C SER A 11 31.71 2.48 -18.29
N PRO A 12 31.14 3.01 -19.38
CA PRO A 12 30.42 4.27 -19.34
C PRO A 12 29.14 4.17 -18.52
N ALA A 13 28.86 5.19 -17.70
CA ALA A 13 27.59 5.37 -17.06
C ALA A 13 26.59 5.95 -18.08
N LEU A 14 25.42 5.32 -18.22
CA LEU A 14 24.36 5.72 -19.13
C LEU A 14 23.09 6.06 -18.35
N VAL A 15 22.59 7.26 -18.55
CA VAL A 15 21.28 7.71 -18.04
C VAL A 15 20.39 8.06 -19.21
N VAL A 16 19.21 7.44 -19.25
CA VAL A 16 18.16 7.71 -20.25
C VAL A 16 16.99 8.31 -19.51
N LEU A 17 16.71 9.59 -19.72
CA LEU A 17 15.53 10.28 -19.19
C LEU A 17 14.30 10.01 -20.07
N PRO A 18 13.08 10.24 -19.56
CA PRO A 18 11.90 10.26 -20.42
C PRO A 18 12.10 11.24 -21.58
N GLY A 19 12.06 10.75 -22.84
CA GLY A 19 12.28 11.55 -24.05
C GLY A 19 13.55 11.18 -24.82
N PRO A 20 13.96 12.00 -25.85
CA PRO A 20 15.05 11.62 -26.76
C PRO A 20 16.46 11.88 -26.21
N LYS A 21 16.59 12.43 -25.01
CA LYS A 21 17.87 12.84 -24.44
C LYS A 21 18.40 11.79 -23.46
N ALA A 22 19.62 11.36 -23.71
CA ALA A 22 20.39 10.54 -22.80
C ALA A 22 21.72 11.22 -22.45
N GLY A 23 22.33 10.80 -21.36
CA GLY A 23 23.66 11.22 -20.96
C GLY A 23 24.56 10.03 -20.79
N ALA A 24 25.83 10.17 -21.15
CA ALA A 24 26.86 9.21 -20.79
C ALA A 24 27.99 9.90 -20.06
N ALA A 25 28.67 9.19 -19.18
CA ALA A 25 29.89 9.62 -18.53
C ALA A 25 30.92 8.47 -18.54
N ASP A 26 32.14 8.77 -18.91
CA ASP A 26 33.27 7.85 -18.93
C ASP A 26 34.53 8.57 -18.46
N GLY A 27 35.73 7.95 -18.63
CA GLY A 27 37.01 8.55 -18.26
C GLY A 27 37.34 9.85 -19.00
N ALA A 28 36.68 10.16 -20.11
CA ALA A 28 36.85 11.39 -20.88
C ALA A 28 35.92 12.53 -20.45
N GLY A 29 34.94 12.23 -19.55
CA GLY A 29 33.95 13.18 -19.04
C GLY A 29 32.51 12.83 -19.38
N SER A 30 31.57 13.76 -19.11
CA SER A 30 30.14 13.57 -19.38
C SER A 30 29.69 14.26 -20.66
N ARG A 31 28.76 13.61 -21.40
CA ARG A 31 28.24 14.14 -22.68
C ARG A 31 26.75 13.78 -22.88
N LEU A 32 26.08 14.58 -23.68
CA LEU A 32 24.74 14.28 -24.14
C LEU A 32 24.78 13.27 -25.30
N LEU A 33 23.80 12.38 -25.33
CA LEU A 33 23.62 11.40 -26.40
C LEU A 33 22.20 11.52 -26.98
N SER A 34 22.06 11.26 -28.27
CA SER A 34 20.78 10.93 -28.89
C SER A 34 20.31 9.54 -28.46
N SER A 35 18.99 9.25 -28.60
CA SER A 35 18.46 7.91 -28.28
C SER A 35 19.16 6.79 -29.05
N ARG A 36 19.49 7.00 -30.34
CA ARG A 36 20.21 6.03 -31.17
C ARG A 36 21.65 5.77 -30.70
N GLU A 37 22.34 6.81 -30.22
CA GLU A 37 23.66 6.65 -29.61
C GLU A 37 23.58 5.91 -28.28
N ALA A 38 22.57 6.20 -27.47
CA ALA A 38 22.31 5.52 -26.21
C ALA A 38 21.99 4.03 -26.42
N GLU A 39 21.15 3.69 -27.41
CA GLU A 39 20.86 2.31 -27.81
C GLU A 39 22.14 1.56 -28.24
N ARG A 40 22.99 2.20 -29.09
CA ARG A 40 24.26 1.61 -29.52
C ARG A 40 25.22 1.40 -28.37
N LEU A 41 25.27 2.34 -27.42
CA LEU A 41 26.10 2.23 -26.24
C LEU A 41 25.64 1.07 -25.36
N ALA A 42 24.31 0.98 -25.08
CA ALA A 42 23.74 -0.11 -24.32
C ALA A 42 23.92 -1.49 -24.99
N ALA A 43 23.87 -1.54 -26.34
CA ALA A 43 24.06 -2.77 -27.11
C ALA A 43 25.52 -3.24 -27.17
N ARG A 44 26.50 -2.33 -27.04
CA ARG A 44 27.94 -2.66 -27.10
C ARG A 44 28.47 -3.19 -25.77
N GLY A 45 27.77 -2.87 -24.62
CA GLY A 45 28.26 -3.20 -23.27
C GLY A 45 29.76 -3.00 -23.07
N PRO A 46 30.26 -3.16 -21.83
CA PRO A 46 29.53 -3.06 -20.57
C PRO A 46 29.07 -1.62 -20.24
N VAL A 47 27.97 -1.46 -19.55
CA VAL A 47 27.41 -0.15 -19.25
C VAL A 47 26.84 -0.11 -17.82
N VAL A 48 27.04 1.03 -17.12
CA VAL A 48 26.44 1.29 -15.81
C VAL A 48 25.12 2.04 -15.99
N VAL A 49 24.06 1.57 -15.36
CA VAL A 49 22.71 2.18 -15.43
C VAL A 49 22.10 2.30 -14.03
N ALA A 50 21.10 3.16 -13.89
CA ALA A 50 20.22 3.17 -12.75
C ALA A 50 18.86 2.60 -13.19
N HIS A 51 18.44 1.45 -12.65
CA HIS A 51 17.25 0.71 -12.99
C HIS A 51 17.24 0.18 -14.44
N ALA A 52 17.87 -0.97 -14.65
CA ALA A 52 18.04 -1.57 -15.97
C ALA A 52 16.73 -1.75 -16.76
N ALA A 53 15.65 -2.22 -16.09
CA ALA A 53 14.34 -2.41 -16.73
C ALA A 53 13.73 -1.09 -17.24
N LEU A 54 13.84 0.00 -16.47
CA LEU A 54 13.37 1.33 -16.85
C LEU A 54 14.19 1.89 -18.00
N THR A 55 15.52 1.73 -17.95
CA THR A 55 16.43 2.15 -19.02
C THR A 55 16.14 1.41 -20.32
N ALA A 56 15.98 0.08 -20.28
CA ALA A 56 15.64 -0.71 -21.45
C ALA A 56 14.33 -0.26 -22.10
N ARG A 57 13.29 -0.04 -21.30
CA ARG A 57 12.01 0.45 -21.80
C ARG A 57 12.11 1.82 -22.47
N ARG A 58 12.88 2.75 -21.89
CA ARG A 58 13.10 4.09 -22.47
C ARG A 58 13.86 4.04 -23.79
N LEU A 59 14.69 3.01 -23.97
CA LEU A 59 15.35 2.71 -25.23
C LEU A 59 14.49 1.93 -26.22
N GLY A 60 13.21 1.62 -25.89
CA GLY A 60 12.33 0.84 -26.75
C GLY A 60 12.63 -0.66 -26.79
N LEU A 61 13.44 -1.18 -25.87
CA LEU A 61 13.78 -2.59 -25.78
C LEU A 61 12.66 -3.37 -25.05
N GLN A 62 12.30 -4.54 -25.58
CA GLN A 62 11.17 -5.33 -25.01
C GLN A 62 11.49 -6.02 -23.68
N ALA A 63 12.73 -6.31 -23.39
CA ALA A 63 13.16 -6.90 -22.13
C ALA A 63 14.46 -6.24 -21.66
N PRO A 64 14.66 -6.03 -20.34
CA PRO A 64 15.96 -5.64 -19.87
C PRO A 64 16.93 -6.80 -20.19
N PRO A 65 18.00 -6.57 -20.92
CA PRO A 65 19.02 -7.59 -21.08
C PRO A 65 19.63 -7.83 -19.71
N ARG A 66 19.32 -8.94 -19.05
CA ARG A 66 20.16 -9.48 -17.97
C ARG A 66 21.43 -10.00 -18.63
N SER A 67 22.39 -9.13 -18.71
CA SER A 67 23.71 -9.40 -19.25
C SER A 67 24.70 -9.13 -18.13
N ARG A 68 25.78 -9.92 -18.11
CA ARG A 68 26.95 -9.62 -17.27
C ARG A 68 27.58 -8.25 -17.60
N ASP A 69 27.11 -7.64 -18.67
CA ASP A 69 27.57 -6.36 -19.19
C ASP A 69 26.71 -5.17 -18.75
N ILE A 70 25.62 -5.40 -17.99
CA ILE A 70 24.78 -4.33 -17.43
C ILE A 70 24.96 -4.25 -15.92
N PHE A 71 25.58 -3.17 -15.48
CA PHE A 71 25.85 -2.85 -14.08
C PHE A 71 24.74 -1.95 -13.54
N ASP A 72 23.72 -2.51 -12.90
CA ASP A 72 22.67 -1.70 -12.28
C ASP A 72 23.14 -1.15 -10.92
N ALA A 73 23.25 0.17 -10.83
CA ALA A 73 23.73 0.85 -9.62
C ALA A 73 22.79 0.67 -8.41
N LEU A 74 21.49 0.41 -8.66
CA LEU A 74 20.54 0.09 -7.59
C LEU A 74 20.81 -1.29 -6.97
N GLU A 75 21.27 -2.28 -7.76
CA GLU A 75 21.71 -3.57 -7.21
C GLU A 75 22.95 -3.38 -6.31
N LEU A 76 23.90 -2.55 -6.73
CA LEU A 76 25.08 -2.23 -5.91
C LEU A 76 24.65 -1.50 -4.62
N TYR A 77 23.74 -0.52 -4.73
CA TYR A 77 23.21 0.21 -3.58
C TYR A 77 22.51 -0.74 -2.59
N ALA A 78 21.63 -1.63 -3.09
CA ALA A 78 20.95 -2.63 -2.26
C ALA A 78 21.93 -3.59 -1.56
N PHE A 79 23.08 -3.87 -2.16
CA PHE A 79 24.13 -4.69 -1.55
C PHE A 79 24.88 -3.94 -0.46
N VAL A 80 25.25 -2.69 -0.69
CA VAL A 80 26.11 -1.88 0.21
C VAL A 80 25.28 -1.26 1.35
N ARG A 81 24.13 -0.69 1.03
CA ARG A 81 23.22 0.01 1.95
C ARG A 81 21.81 -0.61 1.96
N PRO A 82 21.67 -1.89 2.34
CA PRO A 82 20.48 -2.69 2.07
C PRO A 82 19.18 -2.18 2.74
N ALA A 83 19.29 -1.51 3.88
CA ALA A 83 18.13 -1.01 4.65
C ALA A 83 18.05 0.52 4.67
N GLN A 84 18.57 1.17 3.63
CA GLN A 84 18.51 2.62 3.47
C GLN A 84 17.68 2.98 2.23
N PHE A 85 16.90 4.02 2.37
CA PHE A 85 16.05 4.48 1.29
C PHE A 85 16.84 5.28 0.25
N CYS A 86 16.57 5.05 -1.04
CA CYS A 86 16.86 5.96 -2.14
C CYS A 86 15.71 5.94 -3.16
N ALA A 87 15.50 7.07 -3.85
CA ALA A 87 14.64 7.06 -5.03
C ALA A 87 15.34 6.30 -6.17
N PRO A 88 14.63 5.46 -6.95
CA PRO A 88 15.27 4.58 -7.94
C PRO A 88 15.64 5.30 -9.24
N SER A 89 16.45 6.33 -9.12
CA SER A 89 17.00 7.10 -10.25
C SER A 89 18.45 7.52 -9.96
N ALA A 90 19.18 7.96 -11.00
CA ALA A 90 20.53 8.46 -10.83
C ALA A 90 20.59 9.68 -9.90
N ALA A 91 19.61 10.58 -10.01
CA ALA A 91 19.48 11.73 -9.11
C ALA A 91 19.17 11.29 -7.68
N GLY A 92 18.23 10.34 -7.50
CA GLY A 92 17.89 9.81 -6.19
C GLY A 92 19.05 9.11 -5.48
N LEU A 93 19.85 8.34 -6.21
CA LEU A 93 21.08 7.73 -5.70
C LEU A 93 22.11 8.79 -5.27
N ALA A 94 22.32 9.82 -6.10
CA ALA A 94 23.22 10.92 -5.79
C ALA A 94 22.83 11.64 -4.48
N VAL A 95 21.55 12.00 -4.35
CA VAL A 95 21.01 12.65 -3.13
C VAL A 95 21.13 11.74 -1.91
N ALA A 96 20.88 10.44 -2.06
CA ALA A 96 21.00 9.47 -0.96
C ALA A 96 22.43 9.29 -0.44
N LEU A 97 23.44 9.60 -1.27
CA LEU A 97 24.84 9.63 -0.88
C LEU A 97 25.36 11.03 -0.47
N GLY A 98 24.46 12.05 -0.39
CA GLY A 98 24.82 13.41 0.01
C GLY A 98 25.44 14.25 -1.10
N LEU A 99 25.35 13.83 -2.36
CA LEU A 99 25.74 14.63 -3.51
C LEU A 99 24.67 15.66 -3.85
N ALA A 100 25.09 16.77 -4.49
CA ALA A 100 24.13 17.74 -5.00
C ALA A 100 23.24 17.12 -6.09
N GLU A 101 21.98 17.55 -6.16
CA GLU A 101 21.03 17.09 -7.19
C GLU A 101 21.57 17.38 -8.60
N PRO A 102 21.84 16.35 -9.43
CA PRO A 102 22.41 16.53 -10.77
C PRO A 102 21.32 16.96 -11.76
N LYS A 103 21.56 18.08 -12.47
CA LYS A 103 20.61 18.62 -13.45
C LYS A 103 20.94 18.17 -14.88
N GLY A 104 19.96 17.51 -15.49
CA GLY A 104 20.05 17.00 -16.86
C GLY A 104 20.83 15.69 -17.02
N PRO A 105 20.70 15.01 -18.16
CA PRO A 105 21.13 13.63 -18.33
C PRO A 105 22.65 13.44 -18.27
N ALA A 106 23.45 14.40 -18.75
CA ALA A 106 24.91 14.30 -18.69
C ALA A 106 25.44 14.42 -17.24
N ALA A 107 24.90 15.38 -16.45
CA ALA A 107 25.25 15.51 -15.04
C ALA A 107 24.77 14.30 -14.22
N GLN A 108 23.60 13.76 -14.53
CA GLN A 108 23.11 12.54 -13.90
C GLN A 108 23.98 11.31 -14.22
N ALA A 109 24.50 11.19 -15.45
CA ALA A 109 25.41 10.12 -15.81
C ALA A 109 26.75 10.25 -15.06
N GLN A 110 27.28 11.46 -14.90
CA GLN A 110 28.47 11.70 -14.09
C GLN A 110 28.25 11.34 -12.63
N ALA A 111 27.13 11.82 -12.04
CA ALA A 111 26.78 11.51 -10.67
C ALA A 111 26.59 10.00 -10.45
N LEU A 112 26.04 9.27 -11.43
CA LEU A 112 25.89 7.81 -11.36
C LEU A 112 27.25 7.09 -11.29
N ALA A 113 28.22 7.54 -12.07
CA ALA A 113 29.59 7.01 -12.01
C ALA A 113 30.25 7.30 -10.66
N ASP A 114 30.04 8.51 -10.11
CA ASP A 114 30.58 8.91 -8.80
C ASP A 114 29.94 8.09 -7.68
N VAL A 115 28.62 7.89 -7.71
CA VAL A 115 27.85 7.02 -6.79
C VAL A 115 28.45 5.61 -6.74
N CYS A 116 28.69 4.98 -7.89
CA CYS A 116 29.27 3.64 -7.94
C CYS A 116 30.67 3.58 -7.32
N ARG A 117 31.51 4.60 -7.58
CA ARG A 117 32.84 4.70 -6.96
C ARG A 117 32.77 4.87 -5.45
N MET A 118 31.84 5.71 -4.96
CA MET A 118 31.63 5.90 -3.51
C MET A 118 31.17 4.60 -2.84
N LEU A 119 30.20 3.88 -3.40
CA LEU A 119 29.69 2.64 -2.84
C LEU A 119 30.76 1.54 -2.80
N LEU A 120 31.57 1.41 -3.83
CA LEU A 120 32.71 0.49 -3.84
C LEU A 120 33.81 0.92 -2.86
N GLY A 121 34.02 2.22 -2.69
CA GLY A 121 34.91 2.78 -1.68
C GLY A 121 34.49 2.42 -0.26
N GLU A 122 33.19 2.51 0.06
CA GLU A 122 32.64 2.10 1.35
C GLU A 122 32.93 0.61 1.67
N LEU A 123 32.83 -0.27 0.69
CA LEU A 123 33.18 -1.69 0.86
C LEU A 123 34.65 -1.90 1.14
N ALA A 124 35.53 -1.02 0.64
CA ALA A 124 36.95 -1.08 0.85
C ALA A 124 37.38 -0.52 2.23
N GLU A 125 36.57 0.33 2.85
CA GLU A 125 36.87 0.95 4.16
C GLU A 125 36.72 -0.01 5.33
N THR A 126 37.34 0.30 6.46
CA THR A 126 37.18 -0.44 7.74
C THR A 126 36.83 0.51 8.88
N PRO A 127 35.95 0.08 9.81
CA PRO A 127 35.29 -1.21 9.87
C PRO A 127 34.00 -1.24 9.02
N TRP A 128 33.83 -2.28 8.19
CA TRP A 128 32.57 -2.51 7.47
C TRP A 128 31.86 -3.73 8.07
N PRO A 129 30.60 -3.61 8.55
CA PRO A 129 29.92 -4.68 9.30
C PRO A 129 29.71 -5.94 8.45
N SER A 130 29.93 -7.12 9.04
CA SER A 130 29.67 -8.42 8.40
C SER A 130 30.42 -8.61 7.06
N ARG A 131 31.65 -8.12 6.94
CA ARG A 131 32.47 -8.20 5.71
C ARG A 131 32.64 -9.62 5.19
N GLU A 132 32.89 -10.58 6.08
CA GLU A 132 33.09 -11.99 5.75
C GLU A 132 31.84 -12.59 5.09
N GLU A 133 30.66 -12.29 5.66
CA GLU A 133 29.39 -12.73 5.15
C GLU A 133 29.06 -12.09 3.79
N ALA A 134 29.31 -10.80 3.65
CA ALA A 134 29.15 -10.10 2.39
C ALA A 134 30.08 -10.63 1.30
N LEU A 135 31.30 -11.00 1.64
CA LEU A 135 32.23 -11.64 0.71
C LEU A 135 31.74 -13.00 0.26
N ALA A 136 31.33 -13.88 1.18
CA ALA A 136 30.76 -15.18 0.84
C ALA A 136 29.52 -15.07 -0.07
N LEU A 137 28.67 -14.07 0.21
CA LEU A 137 27.51 -13.78 -0.61
C LEU A 137 27.91 -13.26 -2.00
N ALA A 138 28.87 -12.34 -2.10
CA ALA A 138 29.36 -11.81 -3.38
C ALA A 138 30.01 -12.92 -4.24
N GLU A 139 30.72 -13.88 -3.63
CA GLU A 139 31.25 -15.05 -4.30
C GLU A 139 30.16 -15.99 -4.80
N THR A 140 29.09 -16.16 -4.03
CA THR A 140 27.89 -16.90 -4.45
C THR A 140 27.21 -16.22 -5.63
N LEU A 141 27.08 -14.90 -5.59
CA LEU A 141 26.53 -14.08 -6.67
C LEU A 141 27.41 -14.07 -7.93
N SER A 142 28.73 -14.19 -7.78
CA SER A 142 29.66 -14.35 -8.91
C SER A 142 29.34 -15.62 -9.72
N ARG A 143 29.06 -16.70 -9.05
CA ARG A 143 28.64 -17.97 -9.68
C ARG A 143 27.27 -17.84 -10.36
N ALA A 144 26.37 -17.03 -9.80
CA ALA A 144 25.06 -16.73 -10.38
C ALA A 144 25.11 -15.72 -11.54
N GLY A 145 26.30 -15.15 -11.85
CA GLY A 145 26.49 -14.22 -12.97
C GLY A 145 26.10 -12.77 -12.66
N TRP A 146 26.15 -12.36 -11.39
CA TRP A 146 25.92 -10.96 -11.01
C TRP A 146 27.02 -10.05 -11.55
N ALA A 147 26.65 -8.99 -12.28
CA ALA A 147 27.60 -8.10 -12.95
C ALA A 147 28.61 -7.46 -11.97
N TRP A 148 28.13 -6.99 -10.81
CA TRP A 148 28.96 -6.33 -9.80
C TRP A 148 29.90 -7.26 -9.01
N ALA A 149 29.73 -8.58 -9.12
CA ALA A 149 30.42 -9.52 -8.23
C ALA A 149 31.94 -9.34 -8.21
N GLY A 150 32.57 -9.19 -9.38
CA GLY A 150 34.04 -8.99 -9.48
C GLY A 150 34.52 -7.73 -8.76
N ALA A 151 33.85 -6.60 -8.97
CA ALA A 151 34.19 -5.33 -8.34
C ALA A 151 33.96 -5.37 -6.82
N VAL A 152 32.82 -5.95 -6.38
CA VAL A 152 32.47 -6.07 -4.97
C VAL A 152 33.43 -7.00 -4.22
N VAL A 153 33.79 -8.17 -4.80
CA VAL A 153 34.76 -9.09 -4.21
C VAL A 153 36.14 -8.40 -4.09
N THR A 154 36.59 -7.68 -5.12
CA THR A 154 37.84 -6.94 -5.09
C THR A 154 37.86 -5.88 -4.00
N ALA A 155 36.78 -5.09 -3.88
CA ALA A 155 36.65 -4.07 -2.85
C ALA A 155 36.63 -4.68 -1.44
N LEU A 156 35.92 -5.77 -1.21
CA LEU A 156 35.84 -6.46 0.09
C LEU A 156 37.18 -7.11 0.49
N ARG A 157 37.93 -7.64 -0.48
CA ARG A 157 39.28 -8.26 -0.25
C ARG A 157 40.41 -7.25 -0.11
N SER A 158 40.17 -5.96 -0.36
CA SER A 158 41.24 -4.92 -0.21
C SER A 158 41.75 -4.79 1.23
N LYS A 159 41.06 -5.33 2.21
CA LYS A 159 41.47 -5.45 3.61
C LYS A 159 41.46 -6.91 4.07
N ALA A 160 42.30 -7.22 5.06
CA ALA A 160 42.39 -8.56 5.60
C ALA A 160 40.99 -9.03 6.10
N VAL A 161 40.48 -10.11 5.52
CA VAL A 161 39.29 -10.81 5.93
C VAL A 161 39.71 -12.03 6.72
N LYS A 162 39.18 -12.23 7.93
CA LYS A 162 39.43 -13.46 8.67
C LYS A 162 38.79 -14.62 7.91
N GLU A 163 39.53 -15.63 7.57
CA GLU A 163 38.97 -16.86 6.98
C GLU A 163 38.15 -17.59 8.04
N GLY A 164 36.84 -17.51 7.93
CA GLY A 164 35.97 -18.11 8.96
C GLY A 164 34.54 -18.40 8.55
N HIS A 165 34.04 -17.78 7.47
CA HIS A 165 32.65 -17.97 7.06
C HIS A 165 32.49 -19.17 6.15
N ARG A 166 31.95 -20.29 6.67
CA ARG A 166 31.67 -21.52 5.95
C ARG A 166 30.23 -21.58 5.41
N GLY A 167 29.74 -20.52 4.77
CA GLY A 167 28.38 -20.49 4.24
C GLY A 167 28.28 -19.73 2.93
N SER A 168 27.11 -19.82 2.27
CA SER A 168 26.81 -19.09 1.04
C SER A 168 26.47 -17.62 1.27
N GLY A 169 26.31 -17.17 2.51
CA GLY A 169 25.77 -15.87 2.89
C GLY A 169 24.27 -15.71 2.69
N LEU A 170 23.57 -16.76 2.22
CA LEU A 170 22.13 -16.76 1.96
C LEU A 170 21.31 -17.20 3.18
N ASP A 171 21.94 -17.79 4.18
CA ASP A 171 21.34 -18.36 5.40
C ASP A 171 20.99 -17.31 6.46
N VAL A 172 20.45 -16.18 6.02
CA VAL A 172 20.14 -15.02 6.87
C VAL A 172 19.21 -15.35 8.05
N TRP A 173 18.33 -16.35 7.91
CA TRP A 173 17.41 -16.78 8.97
C TRP A 173 18.12 -17.29 10.22
N THR A 174 19.38 -17.69 10.14
CA THR A 174 20.20 -18.09 11.30
C THR A 174 20.80 -16.89 12.05
N ARG A 175 20.62 -15.67 11.55
CA ARG A 175 21.31 -14.45 12.01
C ARG A 175 20.38 -13.27 12.30
N VAL A 176 19.10 -13.42 12.00
CA VAL A 176 18.07 -12.45 12.44
C VAL A 176 17.96 -12.58 13.97
N SER A 177 17.93 -11.45 14.65
CA SER A 177 17.81 -11.41 16.11
C SER A 177 16.49 -12.04 16.59
N GLU A 178 16.60 -12.92 17.57
CA GLU A 178 15.44 -13.52 18.21
C GLU A 178 14.69 -12.48 19.05
N TRP A 179 13.37 -12.66 19.17
CA TRP A 179 12.55 -11.92 20.11
C TRP A 179 12.65 -12.57 21.51
N GLU A 180 12.51 -11.75 22.53
CA GLU A 180 12.56 -12.17 23.92
C GLU A 180 11.13 -12.38 24.47
N ASP A 181 10.98 -13.35 25.37
CA ASP A 181 9.72 -13.52 26.10
C ASP A 181 9.51 -12.33 27.03
N GLN A 182 8.30 -11.82 27.03
CA GLN A 182 7.92 -10.66 27.81
C GLN A 182 6.71 -11.01 28.70
N ALA A 183 6.69 -10.49 29.93
CA ALA A 183 5.51 -10.62 30.76
C ALA A 183 4.27 -9.99 30.11
N PRO A 184 3.05 -10.47 30.35
CA PRO A 184 1.84 -9.86 29.80
C PRO A 184 1.73 -8.38 30.22
N PRO A 185 1.06 -7.52 29.42
CA PRO A 185 0.81 -6.14 29.82
C PRO A 185 -0.03 -6.10 31.09
N GLY A 186 0.18 -5.10 31.92
CA GLY A 186 -0.64 -4.84 33.10
C GLY A 186 -2.08 -4.46 32.75
N GLU A 187 -2.96 -4.42 33.76
CA GLU A 187 -4.33 -3.95 33.57
C GLU A 187 -4.34 -2.48 33.12
N SER A 188 -5.28 -2.15 32.23
CA SER A 188 -5.42 -0.78 31.72
C SER A 188 -6.12 0.10 32.75
N GLY A 189 -5.53 1.25 33.09
CA GLY A 189 -6.15 2.30 33.88
C GLY A 189 -7.23 3.10 33.14
N SER A 190 -7.77 4.11 33.80
CA SER A 190 -8.77 5.04 33.24
C SER A 190 -8.55 6.50 33.67
N THR A 191 -7.33 6.87 34.02
CA THR A 191 -6.97 8.25 34.38
C THR A 191 -7.21 9.19 33.21
N PRO A 192 -8.00 10.27 33.35
CA PRO A 192 -8.27 11.22 32.28
C PRO A 192 -7.02 11.99 31.86
N VAL A 193 -7.01 12.47 30.63
CA VAL A 193 -6.01 13.41 30.10
C VAL A 193 -6.61 14.82 30.14
N GLU A 194 -6.05 15.69 30.96
CA GLU A 194 -6.50 17.06 31.04
C GLU A 194 -6.02 17.90 29.87
N PRO A 195 -6.86 18.85 29.36
CA PRO A 195 -6.51 19.70 28.21
C PRO A 195 -5.21 20.49 28.41
N GLU A 196 -4.97 21.00 29.59
CA GLU A 196 -3.76 21.75 29.95
C GLU A 196 -2.50 20.86 29.93
N ALA A 197 -2.63 19.61 30.39
CA ALA A 197 -1.54 18.63 30.32
C ALA A 197 -1.20 18.29 28.86
N ALA A 198 -2.21 18.19 27.98
CA ALA A 198 -2.01 17.97 26.54
C ALA A 198 -1.29 19.14 25.87
N ARG A 199 -1.64 20.38 26.24
CA ARG A 199 -0.92 21.60 25.78
C ARG A 199 0.54 21.61 26.24
N ALA A 200 0.78 21.33 27.51
CA ALA A 200 2.12 21.29 28.08
C ALA A 200 2.99 20.22 27.39
N ARG A 201 2.45 19.01 27.21
CA ARG A 201 3.14 17.93 26.47
C ARG A 201 3.44 18.34 25.04
N LEU A 202 2.50 18.97 24.31
CA LEU A 202 2.75 19.46 22.95
C LEU A 202 3.91 20.48 22.93
N ALA A 203 3.94 21.42 23.87
CA ALA A 203 5.03 22.40 23.97
C ALA A 203 6.39 21.71 24.16
N GLU A 204 6.49 20.71 25.03
CA GLU A 204 7.71 19.91 25.19
C GLU A 204 8.14 19.23 23.86
N LEU A 205 7.18 18.67 23.11
CA LEU A 205 7.46 17.99 21.85
C LEU A 205 7.96 18.98 20.77
N LEU A 206 7.40 20.17 20.72
CA LEU A 206 7.82 21.22 19.78
C LEU A 206 9.24 21.70 20.09
N VAL A 207 9.58 21.96 21.35
CA VAL A 207 10.94 22.31 21.78
C VAL A 207 11.95 21.21 21.40
N ARG A 208 11.62 19.94 21.65
CA ARG A 208 12.50 18.81 21.24
C ARG A 208 12.74 18.75 19.73
N ARG A 209 11.85 19.32 18.92
CA ARG A 209 12.00 19.41 17.45
C ARG A 209 12.67 20.72 16.99
N GLY A 210 13.06 21.59 17.88
CA GLY A 210 13.62 22.90 17.54
C GLY A 210 12.60 23.85 16.90
N LEU A 211 11.32 23.71 17.28
CA LEU A 211 10.21 24.53 16.79
C LEU A 211 9.74 25.43 17.92
N ASP A 212 10.42 26.59 18.07
CA ASP A 212 10.15 27.52 19.16
C ASP A 212 9.02 28.52 18.86
N GLU A 213 8.46 28.50 17.67
CA GLU A 213 7.37 29.37 17.27
C GLU A 213 6.04 29.03 17.98
N ALA A 214 5.35 30.03 18.48
CA ALA A 214 4.02 29.86 19.04
C ALA A 214 3.02 29.38 17.96
N ARG A 215 2.36 28.28 18.23
CA ARG A 215 1.37 27.64 17.32
C ARG A 215 0.02 27.53 18.04
N PRO A 216 -0.73 28.61 18.22
CA PRO A 216 -1.95 28.64 19.04
C PRO A 216 -3.00 27.64 18.53
N ALA A 217 -3.21 27.53 17.22
CA ALA A 217 -4.15 26.56 16.65
C ALA A 217 -3.74 25.09 16.92
N GLN A 218 -2.44 24.78 16.93
CA GLN A 218 -1.97 23.45 17.27
C GLN A 218 -2.13 23.13 18.76
N ALA A 219 -1.91 24.13 19.63
CA ALA A 219 -2.12 24.00 21.07
C ALA A 219 -3.61 23.86 21.43
N GLU A 220 -4.49 24.59 20.75
CA GLU A 220 -5.93 24.43 20.84
C GLU A 220 -6.37 23.04 20.38
N PHE A 221 -5.88 22.59 19.22
CA PHE A 221 -6.14 21.23 18.72
C PHE A 221 -5.76 20.17 19.76
N ALA A 222 -4.57 20.22 20.34
CA ALA A 222 -4.12 19.24 21.33
C ALA A 222 -4.99 19.23 22.59
N ALA A 223 -5.41 20.40 23.07
CA ALA A 223 -6.28 20.52 24.23
C ALA A 223 -7.69 19.97 23.96
N GLU A 224 -8.26 20.32 22.80
CA GLU A 224 -9.63 19.92 22.46
C GLU A 224 -9.72 18.41 22.18
N VAL A 225 -8.75 17.81 21.48
CA VAL A 225 -8.74 16.37 21.19
C VAL A 225 -8.45 15.50 22.41
N ALA A 226 -7.99 16.09 23.54
CA ALA A 226 -7.92 15.42 24.83
C ALA A 226 -9.26 14.84 25.28
N PHE A 227 -10.39 15.37 24.79
CA PHE A 227 -11.73 14.82 25.01
C PHE A 227 -11.83 13.31 24.63
N ALA A 228 -11.23 12.88 23.54
CA ALA A 228 -11.21 11.48 23.14
C ALA A 228 -10.40 10.58 24.09
N PHE A 229 -9.63 11.16 25.00
CA PHE A 229 -8.82 10.49 26.02
C PHE A 229 -9.39 10.67 27.45
N GLN A 230 -10.68 11.01 27.55
CA GLN A 230 -11.44 10.97 28.79
C GLN A 230 -12.04 9.56 29.01
N PRO A 231 -12.28 9.11 30.26
CA PRO A 231 -13.01 7.88 30.52
C PRO A 231 -14.40 7.91 29.87
N ARG A 232 -14.84 6.79 29.26
CA ARG A 232 -16.23 6.67 28.81
C ARG A 232 -17.17 6.60 30.01
N GLU A 233 -18.36 7.17 29.88
CA GLU A 233 -19.37 7.16 30.94
C GLU A 233 -20.21 5.89 30.91
N ARG A 234 -20.53 5.39 29.72
CA ARG A 234 -21.40 4.22 29.50
C ARG A 234 -20.78 3.24 28.52
N GLU A 235 -21.12 1.99 28.69
CA GLU A 235 -20.74 0.96 27.72
C GLU A 235 -21.47 1.19 26.38
N GLY A 236 -20.77 1.02 25.27
CA GLY A 236 -21.31 1.30 23.94
C GLY A 236 -21.27 2.77 23.50
N GLU A 237 -20.91 3.69 24.38
CA GLU A 237 -20.85 5.14 24.15
C GLU A 237 -19.38 5.63 24.27
N PRO A 238 -18.59 5.60 23.19
CA PRO A 238 -17.22 6.10 23.22
C PRO A 238 -17.18 7.62 23.34
N ARG A 239 -16.13 8.18 23.93
CA ARG A 239 -15.81 9.60 23.79
C ARG A 239 -15.42 9.90 22.33
N MET A 240 -16.45 10.20 21.51
CA MET A 240 -16.30 10.41 20.07
C MET A 240 -16.07 11.87 19.73
N MET A 241 -15.02 12.15 18.94
CA MET A 241 -14.69 13.48 18.46
C MET A 241 -14.38 13.49 16.97
N LEU A 242 -14.93 14.47 16.25
CA LEU A 242 -14.62 14.78 14.86
C LEU A 242 -13.86 16.09 14.80
N ALA A 243 -12.60 16.07 14.39
CA ALA A 243 -11.73 17.24 14.38
C ALA A 243 -11.20 17.53 12.98
N GLU A 244 -11.72 18.61 12.34
CA GLU A 244 -11.12 19.16 11.13
C GLU A 244 -10.03 20.15 11.52
N ALA A 245 -8.82 19.89 11.06
CA ALA A 245 -7.73 20.82 11.22
C ALA A 245 -7.01 20.98 9.87
N GLY A 246 -7.02 22.18 9.35
CA GLY A 246 -6.47 22.51 8.04
C GLY A 246 -5.00 22.12 7.89
N THR A 247 -4.54 22.03 6.65
CA THR A 247 -3.12 21.71 6.36
C THR A 247 -2.20 22.71 7.08
N GLY A 248 -1.14 22.21 7.71
CA GLY A 248 -0.17 23.06 8.41
C GLY A 248 -0.44 23.30 9.91
N VAL A 249 -1.64 22.97 10.43
CA VAL A 249 -1.93 23.06 11.88
C VAL A 249 -0.99 22.17 12.70
N GLY A 250 -0.51 21.05 12.15
CA GLY A 250 0.36 20.12 12.87
C GLY A 250 -0.40 19.04 13.64
N LYS A 251 -1.46 18.49 13.02
CA LYS A 251 -2.35 17.45 13.57
C LYS A 251 -1.61 16.33 14.29
N THR A 252 -0.56 15.78 13.65
CA THR A 252 0.10 14.58 14.14
C THR A 252 0.67 14.77 15.54
N LEU A 253 1.50 15.77 15.79
CA LEU A 253 1.98 16.06 17.15
C LEU A 253 0.86 16.47 18.09
N GLY A 254 -0.15 17.17 17.57
CA GLY A 254 -1.32 17.61 18.33
C GLY A 254 -2.09 16.47 18.97
N TYR A 255 -2.37 15.36 18.25
CA TYR A 255 -3.02 14.18 18.84
C TYR A 255 -2.05 13.22 19.53
N LEU A 256 -0.77 13.20 19.13
CA LEU A 256 0.23 12.36 19.80
C LEU A 256 0.51 12.85 21.24
N ALA A 257 0.36 14.14 21.52
CA ALA A 257 0.53 14.69 22.87
C ALA A 257 -0.44 14.06 23.89
N PRO A 258 -1.78 14.16 23.75
CA PRO A 258 -2.71 13.50 24.66
C PRO A 258 -2.66 11.97 24.58
N ALA A 259 -2.38 11.38 23.40
CA ALA A 259 -2.25 9.94 23.25
C ALA A 259 -1.09 9.37 24.07
N SER A 260 0.06 10.07 24.12
CA SER A 260 1.21 9.65 24.93
C SER A 260 0.92 9.75 26.42
N LEU A 261 0.26 10.83 26.87
CA LEU A 261 -0.15 10.98 28.28
C LEU A 261 -1.11 9.87 28.72
N TRP A 262 -2.08 9.53 27.85
CA TRP A 262 -3.00 8.43 28.12
C TRP A 262 -2.25 7.10 28.30
N ALA A 263 -1.35 6.78 27.36
CA ALA A 263 -0.60 5.53 27.40
C ALA A 263 0.33 5.44 28.62
N GLU A 264 0.99 6.53 28.99
CA GLU A 264 1.85 6.61 30.18
C GLU A 264 1.08 6.39 31.48
N ALA A 265 -0.13 6.96 31.58
CA ALA A 265 -0.93 6.91 32.82
C ALA A 265 -1.73 5.60 32.96
N ASN A 266 -2.15 4.99 31.86
CA ASN A 266 -3.16 3.93 31.86
C ASN A 266 -2.69 2.58 31.28
N GLY A 267 -1.42 2.49 30.86
CA GLY A 267 -0.90 1.28 30.18
C GLY A 267 -1.29 1.22 28.70
N PRO A 268 -1.06 0.07 28.02
CA PRO A 268 -1.00 -0.01 26.56
C PRO A 268 -2.37 0.21 25.91
N ALA A 269 -2.45 0.44 24.76
CA ALA A 269 -1.93 0.97 23.56
C ALA A 269 -2.95 1.96 23.01
N VAL A 270 -2.53 3.15 22.61
CA VAL A 270 -3.37 3.98 21.75
C VAL A 270 -3.11 3.57 20.30
N TRP A 271 -4.17 3.23 19.56
CA TRP A 271 -4.07 2.91 18.15
C TRP A 271 -4.17 4.19 17.31
N VAL A 272 -3.14 4.42 16.50
CA VAL A 272 -3.13 5.51 15.52
C VAL A 272 -3.28 4.89 14.13
N SER A 273 -4.49 5.02 13.60
CA SER A 273 -4.88 4.46 12.31
C SER A 273 -4.81 5.53 11.23
N THR A 274 -4.19 5.25 10.09
CA THR A 274 -4.14 6.15 8.94
C THR A 274 -4.40 5.41 7.64
N TYR A 275 -4.50 6.11 6.51
CA TYR A 275 -4.93 5.47 5.27
C TYR A 275 -3.78 4.79 4.50
N THR A 276 -2.65 5.49 4.32
CA THR A 276 -1.57 5.00 3.46
C THR A 276 -0.31 4.59 4.24
N ARG A 277 0.51 3.73 3.61
CA ARG A 277 1.82 3.34 4.14
C ARG A 277 2.79 4.53 4.29
N ALA A 278 2.68 5.52 3.42
CA ALA A 278 3.48 6.74 3.51
C ALA A 278 3.15 7.55 4.78
N LEU A 279 1.87 7.68 5.10
CA LEU A 279 1.39 8.33 6.33
C LEU A 279 1.79 7.55 7.58
N GLN A 280 1.75 6.21 7.56
CA GLN A 280 2.28 5.40 8.66
C GLN A 280 3.75 5.73 8.94
N ARG A 281 4.58 5.82 7.89
CA ARG A 281 6.00 6.21 8.01
C ARG A 281 6.18 7.64 8.53
N GLN A 282 5.27 8.54 8.18
CA GLN A 282 5.29 9.91 8.70
C GLN A 282 5.01 9.92 10.20
N ILE A 283 3.96 9.23 10.66
CA ILE A 283 3.60 9.15 12.08
C ILE A 283 4.75 8.48 12.88
N ASP A 284 5.35 7.41 12.36
CA ASP A 284 6.51 6.76 12.97
C ASP A 284 7.69 7.73 13.13
N ARG A 285 8.01 8.51 12.08
CA ARG A 285 9.06 9.54 12.17
C ARG A 285 8.72 10.64 13.17
N GLU A 286 7.46 11.05 13.26
CA GLU A 286 7.02 12.07 14.21
C GLU A 286 7.04 11.57 15.66
N SER A 287 6.87 10.25 15.89
CA SER A 287 6.99 9.63 17.21
C SER A 287 8.41 9.75 17.79
N ALA A 288 9.42 10.10 16.98
CA ALA A 288 10.77 10.39 17.46
C ALA A 288 10.82 11.62 18.41
N ALA A 289 9.86 12.53 18.33
CA ALA A 289 9.76 13.63 19.29
C ALA A 289 9.31 13.13 20.69
N LEU A 290 8.45 12.10 20.73
CA LEU A 290 8.05 11.44 21.97
C LEU A 290 9.17 10.58 22.56
N PHE A 291 9.83 9.81 21.69
CA PHE A 291 10.85 8.83 22.06
C PHE A 291 12.14 9.09 21.28
N PRO A 292 13.01 10.02 21.74
CA PRO A 292 14.25 10.36 21.02
C PRO A 292 15.23 9.21 20.90
N ASP A 293 15.30 8.34 21.93
CA ASP A 293 16.11 7.11 21.87
C ASP A 293 15.49 6.10 20.90
N PRO A 294 16.20 5.70 19.82
CA PRO A 294 15.69 4.74 18.85
C PRO A 294 15.31 3.38 19.45
N ALA A 295 16.03 2.91 20.49
CA ALA A 295 15.74 1.63 21.15
C ALA A 295 14.46 1.69 21.99
N VAL A 296 14.22 2.82 22.68
CA VAL A 296 12.97 3.09 23.40
C VAL A 296 11.82 3.23 22.41
N ARG A 297 12.02 4.00 21.32
CA ARG A 297 11.00 4.20 20.29
C ARG A 297 10.57 2.88 19.67
N ALA A 298 11.50 2.00 19.32
CA ALA A 298 11.20 0.69 18.72
C ALA A 298 10.32 -0.21 19.61
N ARG A 299 10.31 0.02 20.94
CA ARG A 299 9.44 -0.69 21.89
C ARG A 299 8.12 0.01 22.14
N LYS A 300 8.11 1.35 22.13
CA LYS A 300 6.97 2.16 22.56
C LYS A 300 6.09 2.66 21.41
N ALA A 301 6.63 2.80 20.19
CA ALA A 301 5.88 3.14 18.99
C ALA A 301 6.10 2.05 17.94
N VAL A 302 5.08 1.23 17.71
CA VAL A 302 5.18 0.05 16.84
C VAL A 302 4.30 0.23 15.61
N VAL A 303 4.90 0.14 14.41
CA VAL A 303 4.14 0.08 13.16
C VAL A 303 3.67 -1.36 12.95
N ARG A 304 2.36 -1.56 12.98
CA ARG A 304 1.74 -2.87 12.76
C ARG A 304 1.05 -2.92 11.40
N LYS A 305 1.34 -3.97 10.63
CA LYS A 305 0.74 -4.28 9.33
C LYS A 305 0.19 -5.70 9.32
N GLY A 306 -0.57 -6.05 8.28
CA GLY A 306 -0.99 -7.43 8.05
C GLY A 306 0.22 -8.35 7.79
N ARG A 307 0.07 -9.63 8.10
CA ARG A 307 1.13 -10.67 7.98
C ARG A 307 1.70 -10.74 6.57
N GLU A 308 0.90 -10.48 5.57
CA GLU A 308 1.24 -10.42 4.14
C GLU A 308 2.22 -9.29 3.76
N ASN A 309 2.56 -8.42 4.70
CA ASN A 309 3.51 -7.34 4.48
C ASN A 309 4.92 -7.64 5.00
N TYR A 310 5.10 -8.73 5.77
CA TYR A 310 6.38 -9.07 6.39
C TYR A 310 7.06 -10.25 5.71
N LEU A 311 8.39 -10.22 5.68
CA LEU A 311 9.20 -11.34 5.24
C LEU A 311 8.94 -12.57 6.13
N CYS A 312 8.52 -13.66 5.52
CA CYS A 312 8.43 -14.97 6.15
C CYS A 312 9.77 -15.71 5.96
N LEU A 313 10.54 -15.87 7.02
CA LEU A 313 11.87 -16.51 6.94
C LEU A 313 11.79 -17.95 6.42
N LEU A 314 10.70 -18.67 6.68
CA LEU A 314 10.51 -20.02 6.20
C LEU A 314 10.24 -20.05 4.68
N ASN A 315 9.38 -19.17 4.18
CA ASN A 315 9.15 -19.02 2.74
C ASN A 315 10.43 -18.56 2.02
N PHE A 316 11.17 -17.68 2.67
CA PHE A 316 12.46 -17.19 2.14
C PHE A 316 13.49 -18.32 2.06
N GLN A 317 13.65 -19.14 3.10
CA GLN A 317 14.53 -20.33 3.09
C GLN A 317 14.17 -21.27 1.95
N GLU A 318 12.88 -21.60 1.79
CA GLU A 318 12.42 -22.44 0.70
C GLU A 318 12.68 -21.81 -0.69
N ALA A 319 12.53 -20.48 -0.81
CA ALA A 319 12.84 -19.78 -2.05
C ALA A 319 14.34 -19.86 -2.39
N VAL A 320 15.21 -19.69 -1.41
CA VAL A 320 16.67 -19.83 -1.56
C VAL A 320 17.04 -21.24 -1.98
N GLN A 321 16.52 -22.26 -1.30
CA GLN A 321 16.78 -23.67 -1.62
C GLN A 321 16.41 -24.00 -3.07
N ALA A 322 15.26 -23.54 -3.56
CA ALA A 322 14.88 -23.79 -4.94
C ALA A 322 15.72 -22.99 -5.95
N ALA A 323 16.12 -21.76 -5.63
CA ALA A 323 16.99 -20.98 -6.51
C ALA A 323 18.38 -21.63 -6.65
N GLN A 324 18.89 -22.24 -5.58
CA GLN A 324 20.12 -23.02 -5.61
C GLN A 324 20.02 -24.27 -6.52
N LEU A 325 18.80 -24.81 -6.68
CA LEU A 325 18.51 -25.92 -7.60
C LEU A 325 18.16 -25.44 -9.03
N GLY A 326 18.37 -24.18 -9.34
CA GLY A 326 18.08 -23.59 -10.65
C GLY A 326 16.65 -23.10 -10.86
N ASN A 327 15.79 -23.15 -9.82
CA ASN A 327 14.39 -22.72 -9.89
C ASN A 327 14.18 -21.38 -9.17
N GLY A 328 14.59 -20.28 -9.77
CA GLY A 328 14.35 -18.95 -9.20
C GLY A 328 15.48 -17.95 -9.44
N ASP A 329 15.27 -16.74 -8.93
CA ASP A 329 16.20 -15.62 -9.05
C ASP A 329 17.14 -15.55 -7.83
N LEU A 330 18.33 -16.15 -7.95
CA LEU A 330 19.29 -16.17 -6.87
C LEU A 330 19.85 -14.75 -6.54
N ILE A 331 19.98 -13.87 -7.54
CA ILE A 331 20.51 -12.52 -7.34
C ILE A 331 19.51 -11.70 -6.51
N GLY A 332 18.23 -11.68 -6.90
CA GLY A 332 17.20 -10.99 -6.16
C GLY A 332 17.05 -11.48 -4.72
N LEU A 333 17.11 -12.81 -4.51
CA LEU A 333 17.06 -13.39 -3.17
C LEU A 333 18.29 -13.04 -2.34
N ALA A 334 19.48 -12.95 -2.94
CA ALA A 334 20.69 -12.56 -2.22
C ALA A 334 20.66 -11.09 -1.78
N LEU A 335 20.15 -10.19 -2.61
CA LEU A 335 19.95 -8.79 -2.21
C LEU A 335 18.85 -8.67 -1.14
N ALA A 336 17.79 -9.48 -1.23
CA ALA A 336 16.78 -9.58 -0.17
C ALA A 336 17.37 -10.15 1.14
N ALA A 337 18.32 -11.09 1.09
CA ALA A 337 19.05 -11.58 2.26
C ALA A 337 19.88 -10.47 2.91
N ARG A 338 20.56 -9.65 2.11
CA ARG A 338 21.29 -8.47 2.63
C ARG A 338 20.37 -7.52 3.37
N TRP A 339 19.21 -7.23 2.77
CA TRP A 339 18.20 -6.39 3.42
C TRP A 339 17.66 -7.04 4.69
N ALA A 340 17.25 -8.31 4.65
CA ALA A 340 16.67 -9.01 5.81
C ALA A 340 17.65 -9.05 7.02
N ARG A 341 18.97 -9.12 6.75
CA ARG A 341 20.01 -9.06 7.77
C ARG A 341 20.11 -7.69 8.44
N ALA A 342 19.87 -6.62 7.68
CA ALA A 342 19.98 -5.23 8.13
C ALA A 342 18.63 -4.66 8.61
N SER A 343 17.50 -5.27 8.23
CA SER A 343 16.17 -4.80 8.56
C SER A 343 15.87 -4.94 10.06
N ARG A 344 15.16 -3.95 10.59
CA ARG A 344 14.69 -3.94 11.97
C ARG A 344 13.39 -4.71 12.17
N ASP A 345 12.49 -4.64 11.19
CA ASP A 345 11.10 -5.07 11.29
C ASP A 345 10.68 -6.09 10.23
N GLY A 346 11.48 -6.29 9.19
CA GLY A 346 11.17 -7.20 8.10
C GLY A 346 9.97 -6.79 7.23
N ASP A 347 9.56 -5.52 7.27
CA ASP A 347 8.44 -4.97 6.50
C ASP A 347 8.82 -4.78 5.03
N MET A 348 8.31 -5.65 4.14
CA MET A 348 8.57 -5.63 2.69
C MET A 348 7.74 -4.59 1.91
N THR A 349 6.94 -3.79 2.59
CA THR A 349 6.04 -2.82 1.93
C THR A 349 6.29 -1.37 2.34
N GLY A 350 7.35 -1.14 3.07
CA GLY A 350 7.70 0.16 3.62
C GLY A 350 8.88 0.02 4.57
N GLY A 351 8.90 0.83 5.64
CA GLY A 351 10.00 0.77 6.60
C GLY A 351 11.35 1.02 5.95
N ASP A 352 12.26 0.09 6.12
CA ASP A 352 13.60 0.09 5.56
C ASP A 352 13.75 -0.74 4.26
N PHE A 353 12.66 -1.35 3.75
CA PHE A 353 12.68 -2.11 2.49
C PHE A 353 12.68 -1.18 1.27
N PRO A 354 13.63 -1.34 0.34
CA PRO A 354 13.60 -0.60 -0.91
C PRO A 354 12.51 -1.16 -1.83
N GLY A 355 11.35 -0.52 -1.87
CA GLY A 355 10.15 -0.97 -2.61
C GLY A 355 10.38 -1.19 -4.11
N TRP A 356 11.44 -0.60 -4.67
CA TRP A 356 11.86 -0.82 -6.06
C TRP A 356 12.67 -2.12 -6.27
N LEU A 357 13.17 -2.77 -5.20
CA LEU A 357 14.03 -3.95 -5.34
C LEU A 357 13.40 -5.10 -6.16
N PRO A 358 12.12 -5.48 -5.97
CA PRO A 358 11.49 -6.50 -6.80
C PRO A 358 11.43 -6.14 -8.29
N THR A 359 11.36 -4.85 -8.62
CA THR A 359 11.22 -4.38 -10.01
C THR A 359 12.52 -4.46 -10.82
N LEU A 360 13.65 -4.66 -10.16
CA LEU A 360 14.93 -4.90 -10.84
C LEU A 360 14.99 -6.26 -11.54
N PHE A 361 14.26 -7.24 -11.03
CA PHE A 361 14.38 -8.66 -11.42
C PHE A 361 13.18 -9.20 -12.19
N ALA A 362 12.06 -8.50 -12.14
CA ALA A 362 10.87 -8.85 -12.88
C ALA A 362 10.06 -7.59 -13.21
N VAL A 363 9.31 -7.62 -14.30
CA VAL A 363 8.50 -6.49 -14.75
C VAL A 363 7.00 -6.80 -14.56
N GLY A 364 6.25 -5.85 -14.04
CA GLY A 364 4.80 -5.95 -13.90
C GLY A 364 4.35 -7.04 -12.89
N PRO A 365 3.31 -7.84 -13.23
CA PRO A 365 2.75 -8.83 -12.31
C PRO A 365 3.73 -9.89 -11.81
N ALA A 366 4.78 -10.20 -12.59
CA ALA A 366 5.80 -11.18 -12.20
C ALA A 366 6.68 -10.70 -11.04
N ALA A 367 6.98 -9.40 -10.96
CA ALA A 367 7.72 -8.83 -9.83
C ALA A 367 6.91 -8.92 -8.54
N GLN A 368 5.62 -8.56 -8.61
CA GLN A 368 4.72 -8.65 -7.47
C GLN A 368 4.52 -10.10 -7.01
N ALA A 369 4.40 -11.05 -7.94
CA ALA A 369 4.27 -12.46 -7.63
C ALA A 369 5.52 -13.03 -6.96
N SER A 370 6.72 -12.64 -7.37
CA SER A 370 7.97 -13.07 -6.76
C SER A 370 8.08 -12.58 -5.31
N ALA A 371 7.84 -11.31 -5.05
CA ALA A 371 7.83 -10.75 -3.69
C ALA A 371 6.72 -11.35 -2.82
N ALA A 372 5.53 -11.56 -3.38
CA ALA A 372 4.38 -12.14 -2.68
C ALA A 372 4.61 -13.60 -2.23
N ASN A 373 5.55 -14.32 -2.84
CA ASN A 373 5.90 -15.68 -2.40
C ASN A 373 6.83 -15.69 -1.17
N LEU A 374 7.40 -14.54 -0.79
CA LEU A 374 8.29 -14.42 0.37
C LEU A 374 7.54 -14.04 1.65
N VAL A 375 6.27 -13.71 1.58
CA VAL A 375 5.42 -13.27 2.71
C VAL A 375 4.35 -14.32 3.05
N ASP A 376 3.73 -14.21 4.24
CA ASP A 376 2.59 -15.07 4.63
C ASP A 376 1.26 -14.47 4.15
N ARG A 377 1.07 -14.41 2.83
CA ARG A 377 -0.15 -13.85 2.22
C ARG A 377 -1.38 -14.72 2.44
N ARG A 378 -1.21 -16.03 2.50
CA ARG A 378 -2.31 -17.00 2.52
C ARG A 378 -2.66 -17.53 3.90
N GLY A 379 -1.88 -17.14 4.94
CA GLY A 379 -2.06 -17.68 6.28
C GLY A 379 -1.70 -19.16 6.38
N GLU A 380 -0.66 -19.59 5.64
CA GLU A 380 -0.08 -20.93 5.66
C GLU A 380 0.97 -21.10 6.77
N CYS A 381 1.06 -20.15 7.70
CA CYS A 381 2.02 -20.15 8.80
C CYS A 381 1.83 -21.38 9.71
N VAL A 382 2.95 -21.97 10.13
CA VAL A 382 2.98 -23.07 11.10
C VAL A 382 3.23 -22.63 12.54
N HIS A 383 3.19 -21.32 12.78
CA HIS A 383 3.35 -20.67 14.09
C HIS A 383 4.58 -21.22 14.85
N ALA A 384 4.40 -21.67 16.10
CA ALA A 384 5.49 -22.15 16.95
C ALA A 384 6.19 -23.44 16.44
N ALA A 385 5.64 -24.14 15.46
CA ALA A 385 6.34 -25.25 14.78
C ALA A 385 7.36 -24.75 13.72
N CYS A 386 7.40 -23.44 13.45
CA CYS A 386 8.36 -22.87 12.52
C CYS A 386 9.77 -22.92 13.12
N PRO A 387 10.78 -23.46 12.38
CA PRO A 387 12.16 -23.46 12.86
C PRO A 387 12.71 -22.04 13.09
N HIS A 388 12.05 -21.02 12.48
CA HIS A 388 12.41 -19.61 12.62
C HIS A 388 11.47 -18.84 13.52
N TYR A 389 10.68 -19.51 14.36
CA TYR A 389 9.66 -18.84 15.19
C TYR A 389 10.26 -17.75 16.07
N ARG A 390 11.39 -18.03 16.72
CA ARG A 390 12.10 -17.07 17.59
C ARG A 390 12.65 -15.86 16.81
N ALA A 391 13.02 -16.02 15.55
CA ALA A 391 13.54 -14.96 14.67
C ALA A 391 12.43 -14.32 13.81
N CYS A 392 11.16 -14.73 13.97
CA CYS A 392 10.06 -14.31 13.10
C CYS A 392 9.74 -12.82 13.27
N PHE A 393 9.84 -12.05 12.20
CA PHE A 393 9.50 -10.62 12.16
C PHE A 393 8.04 -10.34 12.52
N ILE A 394 7.12 -11.19 12.01
CA ILE A 394 5.69 -11.06 12.29
C ILE A 394 5.42 -11.21 13.79
N GLU A 395 5.94 -12.27 14.37
CA GLU A 395 5.76 -12.57 15.79
C GLU A 395 6.39 -11.49 16.69
N LYS A 396 7.59 -11.04 16.33
CA LYS A 396 8.28 -9.93 16.99
C LYS A 396 7.42 -8.67 17.03
N THR A 397 6.82 -8.29 15.88
CA THR A 397 5.98 -7.09 15.76
C THR A 397 4.66 -7.24 16.54
N ILE A 398 4.01 -8.40 16.47
CA ILE A 398 2.77 -8.69 17.22
C ILE A 398 3.04 -8.58 18.74
N ARG A 399 4.09 -9.20 19.23
CA ARG A 399 4.47 -9.15 20.67
C ARG A 399 4.82 -7.73 21.12
N ALA A 400 5.60 -7.00 20.30
CA ALA A 400 5.94 -5.61 20.59
C ALA A 400 4.68 -4.72 20.66
N SER A 401 3.70 -4.92 19.77
CA SER A 401 2.48 -4.11 19.71
C SER A 401 1.59 -4.22 20.97
N ARG A 402 1.70 -5.33 21.73
CA ARG A 402 0.92 -5.51 22.98
C ARG A 402 1.37 -4.60 24.11
N ARG A 403 2.62 -4.14 24.07
CA ARG A 403 3.24 -3.33 25.10
C ARG A 403 3.60 -1.93 24.65
N ALA A 404 3.35 -1.65 23.37
CA ALA A 404 3.59 -0.34 22.83
C ALA A 404 2.62 0.69 23.43
N ASP A 405 3.12 1.88 23.69
CA ASP A 405 2.28 3.03 24.06
C ASP A 405 1.43 3.45 22.85
N LEU A 406 2.02 3.36 21.63
CA LEU A 406 1.39 3.69 20.37
C LEU A 406 1.50 2.53 19.39
N VAL A 407 0.38 2.12 18.78
CA VAL A 407 0.33 1.17 17.67
C VAL A 407 -0.12 1.90 16.41
N ILE A 408 0.79 2.06 15.46
CA ILE A 408 0.54 2.74 14.19
C ILE A 408 0.11 1.72 13.15
N ALA A 409 -1.11 1.86 12.60
CA ALA A 409 -1.68 0.90 11.66
C ALA A 409 -2.37 1.60 10.49
N ASN A 410 -2.82 0.85 9.48
CA ASN A 410 -3.75 1.37 8.50
C ASN A 410 -5.21 1.06 8.89
N HIS A 411 -6.16 1.82 8.32
CA HIS A 411 -7.59 1.63 8.60
C HIS A 411 -8.04 0.18 8.33
N ALA A 412 -7.60 -0.42 7.24
CA ALA A 412 -7.97 -1.79 6.88
C ALA A 412 -7.58 -2.82 7.96
N LEU A 413 -6.38 -2.70 8.54
CA LEU A 413 -5.94 -3.60 9.60
C LEU A 413 -6.78 -3.43 10.88
N VAL A 414 -7.02 -2.17 11.29
CA VAL A 414 -7.82 -1.86 12.49
C VAL A 414 -9.24 -2.41 12.35
N LEU A 415 -9.87 -2.18 11.19
CA LEU A 415 -11.24 -2.64 10.93
C LEU A 415 -11.34 -4.16 10.83
N THR A 416 -10.39 -4.81 10.15
CA THR A 416 -10.34 -6.27 10.05
C THR A 416 -10.08 -6.91 11.41
N GLN A 417 -9.20 -6.34 12.23
CA GLN A 417 -8.94 -6.81 13.58
C GLN A 417 -10.19 -6.67 14.46
N ALA A 418 -10.86 -5.51 14.40
CA ALA A 418 -12.09 -5.27 15.15
C ALA A 418 -13.22 -6.21 14.77
N ALA A 419 -13.40 -6.46 13.46
CA ALA A 419 -14.39 -7.43 12.97
C ALA A 419 -14.14 -8.84 13.50
N PHE A 420 -12.86 -9.26 13.49
CA PHE A 420 -12.46 -10.57 14.01
C PHE A 420 -12.66 -10.68 15.53
N ASP A 421 -12.25 -9.67 16.29
CA ASP A 421 -12.39 -9.63 17.75
C ASP A 421 -13.88 -9.61 18.15
N GLY A 422 -14.72 -8.84 17.43
CA GLY A 422 -16.16 -8.79 17.62
C GLY A 422 -16.83 -10.15 17.39
N ALA A 423 -16.46 -10.85 16.31
CA ALA A 423 -16.98 -12.18 16.01
C ALA A 423 -16.57 -13.23 17.07
N ARG A 424 -15.41 -13.11 17.69
CA ARG A 424 -14.95 -13.96 18.81
C ARG A 424 -15.68 -13.60 20.11
N ALA A 425 -15.80 -12.31 20.42
CA ALA A 425 -16.49 -11.83 21.63
C ALA A 425 -17.96 -12.24 21.65
N ALA A 426 -18.65 -12.20 20.51
CA ALA A 426 -20.04 -12.68 20.38
C ALA A 426 -20.23 -14.18 20.74
N ARG A 427 -19.12 -14.94 20.77
CA ARG A 427 -19.08 -16.36 21.17
C ARG A 427 -18.60 -16.56 22.61
N GLY A 428 -18.39 -15.49 23.37
CA GLY A 428 -17.86 -15.55 24.74
C GLY A 428 -16.35 -15.87 24.83
N LEU A 429 -15.63 -15.88 23.70
CA LEU A 429 -14.19 -16.14 23.70
C LEU A 429 -13.44 -14.89 24.11
N LYS A 430 -12.51 -15.01 25.05
CA LYS A 430 -11.62 -13.92 25.43
C LYS A 430 -10.76 -13.50 24.23
N GLY A 431 -10.30 -12.25 24.24
CA GLY A 431 -9.49 -11.67 23.16
C GLY A 431 -8.31 -12.58 22.78
N ASP A 432 -8.01 -12.59 21.48
CA ASP A 432 -6.92 -13.40 20.94
C ASP A 432 -5.56 -12.96 21.49
N ILE A 433 -4.62 -13.92 21.54
CA ILE A 433 -3.20 -13.65 21.84
C ILE A 433 -2.59 -12.61 20.86
N GLU A 434 -3.08 -12.54 19.64
CA GLU A 434 -2.65 -11.50 18.67
C GLU A 434 -3.43 -10.17 18.83
N SER A 435 -4.53 -10.15 19.60
CA SER A 435 -5.35 -8.96 19.78
C SER A 435 -4.71 -8.02 20.80
N THR A 436 -4.52 -6.79 20.37
CA THR A 436 -4.28 -5.66 21.25
C THR A 436 -5.59 -4.88 21.31
N ALA A 437 -6.15 -4.71 22.50
CA ALA A 437 -7.48 -4.12 22.66
C ALA A 437 -7.60 -2.75 21.99
N LEU A 438 -8.60 -2.61 21.12
CA LEU A 438 -8.92 -1.38 20.37
C LEU A 438 -9.76 -0.41 21.24
N LYS A 439 -9.25 -0.05 22.40
CA LYS A 439 -9.99 0.82 23.35
C LYS A 439 -9.88 2.31 23.01
N ARG A 440 -8.73 2.77 22.54
CA ARG A 440 -8.48 4.16 22.15
C ARG A 440 -7.95 4.20 20.73
N ILE A 441 -8.67 4.91 19.85
CA ILE A 441 -8.36 4.91 18.42
C ILE A 441 -8.34 6.35 17.92
N VAL A 442 -7.26 6.71 17.24
CA VAL A 442 -7.15 7.92 16.42
C VAL A 442 -7.23 7.51 14.97
N PHE A 443 -8.25 7.92 14.25
CA PHE A 443 -8.34 7.79 12.79
C PHE A 443 -7.83 9.07 12.14
N ASP A 444 -6.57 9.05 11.72
CA ASP A 444 -5.95 10.14 10.97
C ASP A 444 -6.26 9.97 9.47
N GLU A 445 -6.53 11.05 8.75
CA GLU A 445 -7.15 11.06 7.42
C GLU A 445 -8.50 10.31 7.40
N GLY A 446 -9.29 10.56 8.43
CA GLY A 446 -10.56 9.86 8.71
C GLY A 446 -11.65 10.01 7.66
N HIS A 447 -11.49 10.91 6.68
CA HIS A 447 -12.38 11.00 5.52
C HIS A 447 -12.35 9.74 4.63
N HIS A 448 -11.34 8.87 4.79
CA HIS A 448 -11.25 7.56 4.14
C HIS A 448 -11.93 6.42 4.93
N LEU A 449 -12.43 6.71 6.15
CA LEU A 449 -12.96 5.67 7.03
C LEU A 449 -14.18 4.94 6.43
N PHE A 450 -15.05 5.67 5.72
CA PHE A 450 -16.19 5.09 5.02
C PHE A 450 -15.79 4.05 3.98
N ASP A 451 -14.84 4.40 3.12
CA ASP A 451 -14.38 3.53 2.05
C ASP A 451 -13.56 2.34 2.59
N ALA A 452 -12.82 2.56 3.69
CA ALA A 452 -12.11 1.51 4.39
C ALA A 452 -13.06 0.53 5.07
N ALA A 453 -14.16 1.02 5.67
CA ALA A 453 -15.21 0.20 6.26
C ALA A 453 -15.94 -0.62 5.18
N ASP A 454 -16.27 -0.01 4.05
CA ASP A 454 -16.84 -0.72 2.91
C ASP A 454 -15.96 -1.90 2.49
N SER A 455 -14.66 -1.64 2.30
CA SER A 455 -13.71 -2.70 1.92
C SER A 455 -13.55 -3.79 2.98
N ALA A 456 -13.58 -3.44 4.27
CA ALA A 456 -13.37 -4.39 5.37
C ALA A 456 -14.58 -5.30 5.66
N PHE A 457 -15.79 -4.77 5.43
CA PHE A 457 -17.05 -5.48 5.74
C PHE A 457 -17.78 -6.02 4.50
N SER A 458 -17.19 -5.88 3.31
CA SER A 458 -17.72 -6.46 2.07
C SER A 458 -17.45 -7.97 1.98
N ALA A 459 -18.20 -8.65 1.13
CA ALA A 459 -17.95 -10.04 0.76
C ALA A 459 -17.72 -10.16 -0.74
N ALA A 460 -16.77 -11.02 -1.13
CA ALA A 460 -16.50 -11.37 -2.51
C ALA A 460 -16.31 -12.88 -2.65
N LEU A 461 -16.91 -13.47 -3.66
CA LEU A 461 -16.65 -14.84 -4.08
C LEU A 461 -16.13 -14.80 -5.52
N SER A 462 -14.81 -14.87 -5.67
CA SER A 462 -14.14 -14.99 -6.96
C SER A 462 -13.51 -16.38 -7.13
N GLY A 463 -13.15 -16.71 -8.37
CA GLY A 463 -12.44 -17.95 -8.64
C GLY A 463 -11.07 -17.98 -7.94
N ALA A 464 -10.36 -16.84 -7.88
CA ALA A 464 -9.08 -16.73 -7.21
C ALA A 464 -9.20 -16.94 -5.69
N GLU A 465 -10.18 -16.30 -5.02
CA GLU A 465 -10.40 -16.45 -3.57
C GLU A 465 -10.83 -17.89 -3.21
N ALA A 466 -11.71 -18.48 -3.99
CA ALA A 466 -12.14 -19.86 -3.78
C ALA A 466 -10.98 -20.87 -4.01
N ALA A 467 -10.13 -20.64 -5.01
CA ALA A 467 -8.91 -21.43 -5.23
C ALA A 467 -7.87 -21.24 -4.11
N GLU A 468 -7.76 -20.03 -3.56
CA GLU A 468 -6.92 -19.79 -2.37
C GLU A 468 -7.43 -20.55 -1.14
N LEU A 469 -8.75 -20.60 -0.92
CA LEU A 469 -9.35 -21.41 0.14
C LEU A 469 -9.04 -22.90 -0.04
N ARG A 470 -9.22 -23.45 -1.27
CA ARG A 470 -8.83 -24.82 -1.57
C ARG A 470 -7.37 -25.08 -1.22
N ARG A 471 -6.48 -24.19 -1.66
CA ARG A 471 -5.05 -24.31 -1.38
C ARG A 471 -4.75 -24.23 0.13
N TRP A 472 -5.44 -23.39 0.86
CA TRP A 472 -5.27 -23.29 2.31
C TRP A 472 -5.67 -24.57 3.05
N VAL A 473 -6.72 -25.24 2.58
CA VAL A 473 -7.19 -26.51 3.15
C VAL A 473 -6.29 -27.68 2.70
N ARG A 474 -6.14 -27.87 1.39
CA ARG A 474 -5.48 -29.06 0.80
C ARG A 474 -3.97 -28.93 0.63
N GLY A 475 -3.45 -27.71 0.64
CA GLY A 475 -2.09 -27.42 0.22
C GLY A 475 -1.97 -27.24 -1.30
N PRO A 476 -0.74 -26.98 -1.78
CA PRO A 476 -0.48 -26.82 -3.21
C PRO A 476 -0.60 -28.16 -3.94
N GLU A 477 -1.41 -28.18 -4.98
CA GLU A 477 -1.57 -29.32 -5.87
C GLU A 477 -0.62 -29.16 -7.09
N GLY A 478 0.19 -30.17 -7.40
CA GLY A 478 1.14 -30.15 -8.51
C GLY A 478 2.61 -30.25 -8.10
N ARG A 479 3.46 -30.72 -9.03
CA ARG A 479 4.91 -30.92 -8.77
C ARG A 479 5.65 -29.59 -8.60
N GLY A 480 6.49 -29.50 -7.57
CA GLY A 480 7.38 -28.36 -7.32
C GLY A 480 6.70 -27.11 -6.72
N ARG A 481 5.42 -27.17 -6.36
CA ARG A 481 4.73 -26.06 -5.68
C ARG A 481 4.96 -26.10 -4.18
N ARG A 482 5.14 -24.92 -3.59
CA ARG A 482 5.40 -24.74 -2.16
C ARG A 482 4.15 -24.25 -1.46
N GLY A 483 4.07 -24.56 -0.18
CA GLY A 483 2.97 -24.18 0.70
C GLY A 483 2.52 -25.32 1.58
N ARG A 484 1.66 -25.03 2.57
CA ARG A 484 1.26 -26.00 3.59
C ARG A 484 -0.25 -25.96 3.77
N GLY A 485 -0.94 -27.03 3.37
CA GLY A 485 -2.35 -27.25 3.69
C GLY A 485 -2.56 -27.54 5.18
N LEU A 486 -3.82 -27.72 5.57
CA LEU A 486 -4.16 -28.05 6.96
C LEU A 486 -3.51 -29.34 7.43
N GLU A 487 -3.45 -30.37 6.56
CA GLU A 487 -2.82 -31.64 6.90
C GLU A 487 -1.35 -31.45 7.33
N ALA A 488 -0.54 -30.78 6.51
CA ALA A 488 0.86 -30.54 6.82
C ALA A 488 1.10 -29.68 8.08
N ARG A 489 0.07 -28.94 8.53
CA ARG A 489 0.15 -28.07 9.71
C ARG A 489 -0.35 -28.74 10.98
N LEU A 490 -1.26 -29.70 10.88
CA LEU A 490 -2.03 -30.21 12.02
C LEU A 490 -1.91 -31.72 12.23
N LEU A 491 -1.46 -32.52 11.22
CA LEU A 491 -1.52 -33.98 11.28
C LEU A 491 -0.85 -34.55 12.53
N ASP A 492 0.32 -34.03 12.90
CA ASP A 492 1.06 -34.45 14.10
C ASP A 492 0.33 -34.08 15.42
N LEU A 493 -0.43 -32.99 15.43
CA LEU A 493 -1.24 -32.60 16.59
C LEU A 493 -2.51 -33.44 16.76
N VAL A 494 -3.05 -33.97 15.67
CA VAL A 494 -4.33 -34.72 15.69
C VAL A 494 -4.16 -36.21 15.40
N ALA A 495 -2.93 -36.69 15.22
CA ALA A 495 -2.66 -38.08 14.82
C ALA A 495 -3.31 -39.11 15.73
N ASP A 496 -3.20 -38.89 17.04
CA ASP A 496 -3.73 -39.80 18.08
C ASP A 496 -5.18 -39.47 18.52
N ARG A 497 -5.83 -38.51 17.83
CA ARG A 497 -7.18 -38.03 18.15
C ARG A 497 -8.11 -38.29 16.98
N GLU A 498 -8.81 -39.41 17.04
CA GLU A 498 -9.61 -39.97 15.94
C GLU A 498 -10.64 -38.98 15.38
N ASP A 499 -11.40 -38.32 16.23
CA ASP A 499 -12.43 -37.35 15.81
C ASP A 499 -11.86 -36.14 15.08
N ALA A 500 -10.75 -35.58 15.59
CA ALA A 500 -10.08 -34.44 14.97
C ALA A 500 -9.43 -34.83 13.64
N ARG A 501 -8.81 -36.02 13.58
CA ARG A 501 -8.26 -36.59 12.34
C ARG A 501 -9.35 -36.86 11.30
N LYS A 502 -10.50 -37.36 11.71
CA LYS A 502 -11.67 -37.58 10.83
C LYS A 502 -12.17 -36.26 10.27
N ALA A 503 -12.38 -35.23 11.12
CA ALA A 503 -12.81 -33.91 10.68
C ALA A 503 -11.81 -33.26 9.71
N LEU A 504 -10.50 -33.42 9.94
CA LEU A 504 -9.46 -32.97 9.01
C LEU A 504 -9.57 -33.69 7.66
N GLY A 505 -9.73 -35.03 7.63
CA GLY A 505 -9.88 -35.80 6.41
C GLY A 505 -11.14 -35.42 5.61
N GLU A 506 -12.26 -35.21 6.29
CA GLU A 506 -13.52 -34.74 5.68
C GLU A 506 -13.37 -33.32 5.09
N ALA A 507 -12.67 -32.40 5.78
CA ALA A 507 -12.38 -31.07 5.25
C ALA A 507 -11.52 -31.09 3.98
N LEU A 508 -10.48 -31.93 3.99
CA LEU A 508 -9.61 -32.14 2.82
C LEU A 508 -10.39 -32.69 1.62
N HIS A 509 -11.32 -33.64 1.87
CA HIS A 509 -12.16 -34.23 0.83
C HIS A 509 -13.15 -33.19 0.27
N ALA A 510 -13.89 -32.50 1.13
CA ALA A 510 -14.91 -31.51 0.74
C ALA A 510 -14.31 -30.35 -0.05
N ALA A 511 -13.11 -29.92 0.30
CA ALA A 511 -12.42 -28.82 -0.39
C ALA A 511 -12.08 -29.15 -1.86
N ALA A 512 -12.21 -30.40 -2.30
CA ALA A 512 -12.10 -30.77 -3.72
C ALA A 512 -13.18 -30.13 -4.61
N ALA A 513 -14.32 -29.72 -4.03
CA ALA A 513 -15.39 -29.00 -4.73
C ALA A 513 -15.05 -27.54 -5.08
N LEU A 514 -14.00 -26.98 -4.48
CA LEU A 514 -13.52 -25.62 -4.75
C LEU A 514 -12.64 -25.61 -6.04
N PRO A 515 -12.51 -24.45 -6.72
CA PRO A 515 -11.70 -24.32 -7.93
C PRO A 515 -10.26 -24.80 -7.73
N GLY A 516 -9.84 -25.76 -8.57
CA GLY A 516 -8.50 -26.32 -8.56
C GLY A 516 -7.58 -25.71 -9.61
N GLU A 517 -6.39 -26.30 -9.79
CA GLU A 517 -5.43 -25.83 -10.79
C GLU A 517 -6.06 -25.71 -12.18
N GLY A 518 -5.77 -24.61 -12.92
CA GLY A 518 -6.30 -24.37 -14.26
C GLY A 518 -7.77 -23.89 -14.32
N TRP A 519 -8.40 -23.64 -13.19
CA TRP A 519 -9.82 -23.22 -13.11
C TRP A 519 -10.15 -22.02 -14.01
N SER A 520 -9.27 -21.01 -14.08
CA SER A 520 -9.49 -19.80 -14.90
C SER A 520 -9.67 -20.14 -16.40
N GLY A 521 -8.85 -21.05 -16.92
CA GLY A 521 -8.98 -21.54 -18.29
C GLY A 521 -10.24 -22.38 -18.53
N ARG A 522 -10.77 -23.06 -17.50
CA ARG A 522 -12.00 -23.87 -17.60
C ARG A 522 -13.27 -23.03 -17.62
N ILE A 523 -13.34 -21.94 -16.84
CA ILE A 523 -14.51 -21.06 -16.82
C ILE A 523 -14.56 -20.12 -18.03
N ALA A 524 -13.42 -19.75 -18.60
CA ALA A 524 -13.28 -18.84 -19.73
C ALA A 524 -12.17 -19.28 -20.68
N PRO A 525 -12.36 -20.38 -21.45
CA PRO A 525 -11.37 -20.85 -22.39
C PRO A 525 -11.16 -19.84 -23.54
N PRO A 526 -9.94 -19.74 -24.08
CA PRO A 526 -9.65 -18.86 -25.23
C PRO A 526 -10.43 -19.20 -26.49
N SER A 527 -10.72 -20.49 -26.67
CA SER A 527 -11.54 -21.02 -27.75
C SER A 527 -12.21 -22.31 -27.28
N GLY A 528 -13.47 -22.49 -27.63
CA GLY A 528 -14.26 -23.66 -27.23
C GLY A 528 -15.26 -23.39 -26.10
N GLU A 529 -15.94 -24.43 -25.68
CA GLU A 529 -16.93 -24.36 -24.61
C GLU A 529 -16.27 -24.44 -23.23
N ALA A 530 -16.84 -23.72 -22.26
CA ALA A 530 -16.40 -23.80 -20.87
C ALA A 530 -16.61 -25.22 -20.31
N SER A 531 -15.63 -25.72 -19.57
CA SER A 531 -15.66 -27.07 -18.96
C SER A 531 -15.42 -27.01 -17.45
N PRO A 532 -16.33 -26.35 -16.69
CA PRO A 532 -16.15 -26.17 -15.26
C PRO A 532 -16.19 -27.49 -14.49
N ILE A 533 -15.29 -27.63 -13.53
CA ILE A 533 -15.24 -28.76 -12.60
C ILE A 533 -15.75 -28.28 -11.23
N GLY A 534 -16.80 -28.94 -10.75
CA GLY A 534 -17.37 -28.61 -9.45
C GLY A 534 -18.32 -27.39 -9.44
N PRO A 535 -19.11 -27.29 -8.35
CA PRO A 535 -20.22 -26.34 -8.28
C PRO A 535 -19.83 -24.86 -8.32
N VAL A 536 -18.68 -24.50 -7.73
CA VAL A 536 -18.22 -23.10 -7.70
C VAL A 536 -17.77 -22.64 -9.08
N GLU A 537 -17.04 -23.49 -9.86
CA GLU A 537 -16.66 -23.14 -11.23
C GLU A 537 -17.91 -23.05 -12.14
N GLN A 538 -18.92 -23.93 -11.93
CA GLN A 538 -20.19 -23.85 -12.65
C GLN A 538 -20.91 -22.54 -12.39
N PHE A 539 -20.97 -22.11 -11.14
CA PHE A 539 -21.53 -20.79 -10.77
C PHE A 539 -20.79 -19.64 -11.44
N LEU A 540 -19.44 -19.62 -11.38
CA LEU A 540 -18.64 -18.57 -12.01
C LEU A 540 -18.80 -18.53 -13.54
N THR A 541 -18.99 -19.70 -14.17
CA THR A 541 -19.31 -19.79 -15.61
C THR A 541 -20.68 -19.16 -15.89
N ALA A 542 -21.69 -19.47 -15.09
CA ALA A 542 -23.04 -18.87 -15.21
C ALA A 542 -23.01 -17.35 -14.99
N VAL A 543 -22.19 -16.86 -14.04
CA VAL A 543 -21.95 -15.42 -13.84
C VAL A 543 -21.41 -14.76 -15.12
N LEU A 544 -20.43 -15.39 -15.79
CA LEU A 544 -19.91 -14.89 -17.08
C LEU A 544 -20.97 -14.88 -18.18
N GLU A 545 -21.89 -15.84 -18.20
CA GLU A 545 -23.00 -15.84 -19.14
C GLU A 545 -23.98 -14.68 -18.90
N GLN A 546 -24.31 -14.40 -17.63
CA GLN A 546 -25.15 -13.24 -17.29
C GLN A 546 -24.49 -11.93 -17.67
N LEU A 547 -23.18 -11.78 -17.39
CA LEU A 547 -22.41 -10.60 -17.79
C LEU A 547 -22.46 -10.40 -19.33
N ARG A 548 -22.31 -11.47 -20.12
CA ARG A 548 -22.39 -11.42 -21.57
C ARG A 548 -23.79 -11.02 -22.04
N ALA A 549 -24.83 -11.63 -21.50
CA ALA A 549 -26.21 -11.30 -21.85
C ALA A 549 -26.51 -9.83 -21.60
N ARG A 550 -26.18 -9.30 -20.42
CA ARG A 550 -26.40 -7.90 -20.03
C ARG A 550 -25.54 -6.91 -20.84
N THR A 551 -24.33 -7.31 -21.25
CA THR A 551 -23.47 -6.48 -22.12
C THR A 551 -24.06 -6.40 -23.52
N SER A 552 -24.55 -7.50 -24.08
CA SER A 552 -25.21 -7.54 -25.39
C SER A 552 -26.48 -6.68 -25.43
N GLU A 553 -27.29 -6.70 -24.37
CA GLU A 553 -28.48 -5.84 -24.22
C GLU A 553 -28.14 -4.33 -24.28
N ARG A 554 -26.93 -3.94 -23.83
CA ARG A 554 -26.45 -2.56 -23.83
C ARG A 554 -25.74 -2.15 -25.13
N GLY A 555 -25.67 -3.03 -26.14
CA GLY A 555 -24.96 -2.78 -27.40
C GLY A 555 -23.45 -2.81 -27.29
N GLY A 556 -22.89 -3.38 -26.23
CA GLY A 556 -21.45 -3.56 -26.03
C GLY A 556 -20.90 -4.75 -26.81
N GLY A 557 -19.63 -4.68 -27.24
CA GLY A 557 -18.95 -5.77 -27.93
C GLY A 557 -18.19 -6.71 -26.97
N PRO A 558 -17.66 -7.84 -27.49
CA PRO A 558 -16.89 -8.81 -26.69
C PRO A 558 -15.65 -8.23 -25.99
N ALA A 559 -15.15 -7.08 -26.43
CA ALA A 559 -14.01 -6.39 -25.84
C ALA A 559 -14.37 -5.63 -24.52
N ASP A 560 -15.66 -5.46 -24.23
CA ASP A 560 -16.17 -4.79 -23.03
C ASP A 560 -16.38 -5.74 -21.83
N LEU A 561 -15.88 -6.96 -21.90
CA LEU A 561 -15.87 -7.96 -20.82
C LEU A 561 -14.90 -7.58 -19.69
N GLY A 562 -15.17 -6.56 -18.99
CA GLY A 562 -14.56 -6.06 -17.75
C GLY A 562 -15.58 -5.27 -16.98
N GLN A 563 -16.86 -5.44 -17.32
CA GLN A 563 -17.99 -4.68 -16.80
C GLN A 563 -18.70 -5.47 -15.71
N GLU A 564 -19.28 -4.72 -14.81
CA GLU A 564 -20.18 -5.21 -13.79
C GLU A 564 -21.64 -5.25 -14.30
N CYS A 565 -22.43 -6.16 -13.78
CA CYS A 565 -23.89 -6.16 -13.91
C CYS A 565 -24.54 -6.48 -12.59
N SER A 566 -25.79 -5.98 -12.39
CA SER A 566 -26.58 -6.36 -11.22
C SER A 566 -26.71 -7.89 -11.15
N ALA A 567 -26.61 -8.43 -9.96
CA ALA A 567 -26.87 -9.83 -9.73
C ALA A 567 -28.36 -10.17 -9.94
N ARG A 568 -29.25 -9.18 -9.80
CA ARG A 568 -30.70 -9.33 -9.95
C ARG A 568 -31.28 -8.52 -11.13
N PRO A 569 -32.34 -9.02 -11.78
CA PRO A 569 -32.84 -10.39 -11.70
C PRO A 569 -31.78 -11.39 -12.21
N ALA A 570 -31.64 -12.51 -11.52
CA ALA A 570 -30.66 -13.53 -11.89
C ALA A 570 -31.20 -14.45 -13.00
N LEU A 571 -30.36 -14.83 -13.97
CA LEU A 571 -30.69 -15.86 -14.93
C LEU A 571 -30.95 -17.18 -14.22
N GLU A 572 -31.86 -18.03 -14.77
CA GLU A 572 -32.20 -19.33 -14.17
C GLU A 572 -30.96 -20.22 -13.97
N LEU A 573 -30.02 -20.20 -14.90
CA LEU A 573 -28.74 -20.92 -14.78
C LEU A 573 -27.92 -20.43 -13.60
N VAL A 574 -27.90 -19.11 -13.35
CA VAL A 574 -27.19 -18.51 -12.23
C VAL A 574 -27.81 -18.92 -10.91
N ARG A 575 -29.15 -18.86 -10.80
CA ARG A 575 -29.90 -19.29 -9.61
C ARG A 575 -29.63 -20.76 -9.29
N ALA A 576 -29.81 -21.64 -10.29
CA ALA A 576 -29.59 -23.09 -10.14
C ALA A 576 -28.16 -23.44 -9.71
N THR A 577 -27.14 -22.74 -10.26
CA THR A 577 -25.72 -22.97 -9.92
C THR A 577 -25.37 -22.32 -8.60
N ALA A 578 -25.95 -21.20 -8.21
CA ALA A 578 -25.76 -20.56 -6.90
C ALA A 578 -26.17 -21.50 -5.76
N GLY A 579 -27.34 -22.15 -5.88
CA GLY A 579 -27.81 -23.12 -4.88
C GLY A 579 -26.89 -24.34 -4.77
N LYS A 580 -26.37 -24.85 -5.90
CA LYS A 580 -25.38 -25.93 -5.87
C LYS A 580 -24.06 -25.51 -5.21
N ALA A 581 -23.58 -24.32 -5.52
CA ALA A 581 -22.37 -23.74 -4.92
C ALA A 581 -22.56 -23.50 -3.41
N ALA A 582 -23.69 -22.95 -2.97
CA ALA A 582 -24.01 -22.74 -1.56
C ALA A 582 -23.98 -24.05 -0.76
N ARG A 583 -24.57 -25.12 -1.30
CA ARG A 583 -24.52 -26.47 -0.69
C ARG A 583 -23.11 -27.06 -0.64
N ALA A 584 -22.32 -26.88 -1.69
CA ALA A 584 -20.92 -27.32 -1.71
C ALA A 584 -20.08 -26.56 -0.68
N LEU A 585 -20.27 -25.25 -0.54
CA LEU A 585 -19.58 -24.44 0.48
C LEU A 585 -20.00 -24.86 1.90
N ALA A 586 -21.27 -25.18 2.14
CA ALA A 586 -21.74 -25.74 3.41
C ALA A 586 -21.07 -27.09 3.74
N ALA A 587 -20.85 -27.94 2.74
CA ALA A 587 -20.15 -29.20 2.90
C ALA A 587 -18.64 -29.02 3.23
N VAL A 588 -18.03 -27.92 2.82
CA VAL A 588 -16.67 -27.53 3.22
C VAL A 588 -16.65 -26.92 4.63
N GLU A 589 -17.63 -26.10 4.95
CA GLU A 589 -17.74 -25.38 6.23
C GLU A 589 -17.91 -26.33 7.42
N ALA A 590 -18.79 -27.29 7.31
CA ALA A 590 -19.17 -28.20 8.40
C ALA A 590 -17.95 -28.97 9.01
N PRO A 591 -17.11 -29.67 8.23
CA PRO A 591 -15.95 -30.35 8.80
C PRO A 591 -14.86 -29.38 9.30
N LEU A 592 -14.71 -28.17 8.72
CA LEU A 592 -13.81 -27.17 9.25
C LEU A 592 -14.28 -26.66 10.63
N LEU A 593 -15.57 -26.48 10.82
CA LEU A 593 -16.16 -26.13 12.13
C LEU A 593 -16.02 -27.29 13.13
N ALA A 594 -16.20 -28.53 12.71
CA ALA A 594 -15.95 -29.70 13.55
C ALA A 594 -14.49 -29.75 14.00
N LEU A 595 -13.54 -29.58 13.08
CA LEU A 595 -12.12 -29.51 13.41
C LEU A 595 -11.81 -28.37 14.41
N ALA A 596 -12.39 -27.18 14.19
CA ALA A 596 -12.21 -26.07 15.10
C ALA A 596 -12.67 -26.39 16.52
N ARG A 597 -13.85 -27.00 16.70
CA ARG A 597 -14.35 -27.41 18.01
C ARG A 597 -13.41 -28.43 18.67
N ARG A 598 -12.93 -29.43 17.93
CA ARG A 598 -11.98 -30.41 18.49
C ARG A 598 -10.65 -29.79 18.92
N LEU A 599 -10.20 -28.77 18.21
CA LEU A 599 -8.99 -28.00 18.61
C LEU A 599 -9.27 -27.08 19.83
N GLU A 600 -10.48 -26.54 19.96
CA GLU A 600 -10.93 -25.80 21.15
C GLU A 600 -10.99 -26.75 22.36
N ASP A 601 -11.64 -27.94 22.22
CA ASP A 601 -11.71 -28.96 23.26
C ASP A 601 -10.29 -29.36 23.77
N LEU A 602 -9.32 -29.48 22.85
CA LEU A 602 -7.93 -29.77 23.22
C LEU A 602 -7.29 -28.70 24.08
N LEU A 603 -7.55 -27.42 23.81
CA LEU A 603 -7.01 -26.31 24.60
C LEU A 603 -7.59 -26.28 26.02
N ASP A 604 -8.83 -26.73 26.18
CA ASP A 604 -9.54 -26.72 27.47
C ASP A 604 -9.26 -28.03 28.26
N ASP A 605 -9.44 -29.20 27.64
CA ASP A 605 -9.32 -30.51 28.33
C ASP A 605 -7.87 -30.91 28.62
N GLU A 606 -6.91 -30.56 27.75
CA GLU A 606 -5.51 -30.89 27.90
C GLU A 606 -4.64 -29.68 28.29
N ALA A 607 -5.23 -28.66 28.91
CA ALA A 607 -4.58 -27.40 29.24
C ALA A 607 -3.23 -27.56 30.00
N ASP A 608 -3.15 -28.54 30.91
CA ASP A 608 -1.96 -28.81 31.72
C ASP A 608 -0.93 -29.69 30.99
N ALA A 609 -1.35 -30.45 29.99
CA ALA A 609 -0.49 -31.37 29.23
C ALA A 609 0.17 -30.71 28.01
N LEU A 610 -0.48 -29.68 27.43
CA LEU A 610 0.00 -28.99 26.25
C LEU A 610 1.19 -28.07 26.55
N GLY A 611 2.28 -28.32 25.84
CA GLY A 611 3.41 -27.37 25.82
C GLY A 611 3.04 -26.01 25.24
N GLY A 612 3.72 -24.94 25.63
CA GLY A 612 3.45 -23.59 25.12
C GLY A 612 3.52 -23.47 23.59
N ALA A 613 4.38 -24.25 22.93
CA ALA A 613 4.50 -24.30 21.49
C ALA A 613 3.29 -24.97 20.81
N GLU A 614 2.79 -26.06 21.38
CA GLU A 614 1.61 -26.77 20.88
C GLU A 614 0.36 -25.91 21.04
N ARG A 615 0.19 -25.27 22.20
CA ARG A 615 -0.88 -24.32 22.45
C ARG A 615 -0.88 -23.20 21.40
N ALA A 616 0.26 -22.55 21.14
CA ALA A 616 0.39 -21.49 20.16
C ALA A 616 0.09 -21.95 18.72
N ARG A 617 0.42 -23.21 18.38
CA ARG A 617 0.06 -23.82 17.08
C ARG A 617 -1.45 -24.03 16.94
N ILE A 618 -2.09 -24.56 17.98
CA ILE A 618 -3.54 -24.79 18.00
C ILE A 618 -4.28 -23.45 17.88
N GLU A 619 -3.90 -22.47 18.68
CA GLU A 619 -4.46 -21.12 18.61
C GLU A 619 -4.28 -20.46 17.23
N GLY A 620 -3.11 -20.65 16.61
CA GLY A 620 -2.85 -20.20 15.26
C GLY A 620 -3.71 -20.86 14.20
N ALA A 621 -3.97 -22.16 14.33
CA ALA A 621 -4.88 -22.90 13.45
C ALA A 621 -6.32 -22.44 13.63
N LEU A 622 -6.77 -22.26 14.88
CA LEU A 622 -8.10 -21.77 15.21
C LEU A 622 -8.37 -20.38 14.61
N ARG A 623 -7.41 -19.45 14.65
CA ARG A 623 -7.55 -18.15 13.96
C ARG A 623 -7.80 -18.32 12.46
N GLY A 624 -7.07 -19.24 11.82
CA GLY A 624 -7.26 -19.54 10.40
C GLY A 624 -8.64 -20.14 10.11
N LEU A 625 -9.13 -21.02 10.97
CA LEU A 625 -10.46 -21.64 10.89
C LEU A 625 -11.57 -20.62 11.18
N ASP A 626 -11.43 -19.79 12.22
CA ASP A 626 -12.39 -18.73 12.55
C ASP A 626 -12.61 -17.79 11.37
N ARG A 627 -11.52 -17.31 10.77
CA ARG A 627 -11.60 -16.41 9.61
C ARG A 627 -12.32 -17.05 8.42
N ARG A 628 -12.08 -18.33 8.16
CA ARG A 628 -12.58 -18.99 6.93
C ARG A 628 -13.91 -19.72 7.15
N ALA A 629 -14.00 -20.52 8.19
CA ALA A 629 -15.21 -21.32 8.43
C ALA A 629 -16.34 -20.53 9.14
N ARG A 630 -15.98 -19.50 9.93
CA ARG A 630 -16.96 -18.74 10.71
C ARG A 630 -17.27 -17.34 10.16
N MET A 631 -16.44 -16.81 9.27
CA MET A 631 -16.70 -15.51 8.65
C MET A 631 -16.84 -15.62 7.13
N LEU A 632 -15.85 -16.13 6.41
CA LEU A 632 -15.79 -16.11 4.96
C LEU A 632 -16.86 -17.02 4.33
N LEU A 633 -16.88 -18.29 4.69
CA LEU A 633 -17.82 -19.27 4.13
C LEU A 633 -19.29 -18.92 4.42
N PRO A 634 -19.69 -18.52 5.64
CA PRO A 634 -21.04 -18.04 5.89
C PRO A 634 -21.44 -16.82 5.05
N ALA A 635 -20.53 -15.85 4.87
CA ALA A 635 -20.78 -14.67 4.04
C ALA A 635 -21.01 -15.05 2.56
N TRP A 636 -20.18 -15.94 2.01
CA TRP A 636 -20.37 -16.46 0.64
C TRP A 636 -21.67 -17.22 0.48
N ARG A 637 -22.02 -18.08 1.46
CA ARG A 637 -23.28 -18.84 1.44
C ARG A 637 -24.49 -17.93 1.49
N ALA A 638 -24.52 -16.96 2.40
CA ALA A 638 -25.62 -16.01 2.51
C ALA A 638 -25.83 -15.22 1.19
N MET A 639 -24.75 -14.83 0.54
CA MET A 639 -24.81 -14.17 -0.76
C MET A 639 -25.38 -15.08 -1.85
N LEU A 640 -24.92 -16.34 -1.93
CA LEU A 640 -25.41 -17.32 -2.92
C LEU A 640 -26.86 -17.74 -2.68
N GLN A 641 -27.27 -17.88 -1.43
CA GLN A 641 -28.67 -18.17 -1.05
C GLN A 641 -29.62 -17.04 -1.48
N ALA A 642 -29.23 -15.79 -1.22
CA ALA A 642 -30.00 -14.64 -1.65
C ALA A 642 -30.16 -14.56 -3.19
N ILE A 643 -29.17 -15.07 -3.95
CA ILE A 643 -29.25 -15.18 -5.42
C ILE A 643 -30.13 -16.38 -5.84
N GLU A 644 -30.02 -17.54 -5.18
CA GLU A 644 -30.84 -18.74 -5.45
C GLU A 644 -32.35 -18.44 -5.25
N GLU A 645 -32.66 -17.75 -4.16
CA GLU A 645 -34.04 -17.35 -3.81
C GLU A 645 -34.57 -16.24 -4.71
N ASP A 646 -33.71 -15.55 -5.45
CA ASP A 646 -34.04 -14.34 -6.24
C ASP A 646 -34.82 -13.32 -5.42
N ALA A 647 -34.48 -13.23 -4.14
CA ALA A 647 -35.12 -12.34 -3.19
C ALA A 647 -35.12 -10.88 -3.69
N GLU A 648 -36.07 -10.08 -3.28
CA GLU A 648 -36.08 -8.64 -3.53
C GLU A 648 -34.74 -8.02 -3.08
N ASP A 649 -34.36 -6.90 -3.71
CA ASP A 649 -33.12 -6.19 -3.34
C ASP A 649 -33.19 -5.83 -1.85
N ASP A 650 -32.18 -6.30 -1.10
CA ASP A 650 -32.00 -5.92 0.29
C ASP A 650 -31.58 -4.43 0.34
N PRO A 651 -32.31 -3.56 1.04
CA PRO A 651 -32.00 -2.14 1.10
C PRO A 651 -30.62 -1.83 1.71
N ASP A 652 -30.03 -2.78 2.43
CA ASP A 652 -28.75 -2.62 3.09
C ASP A 652 -27.57 -3.06 2.23
N PHE A 653 -27.80 -3.86 1.16
CA PHE A 653 -26.74 -4.43 0.34
C PHE A 653 -26.88 -4.15 -1.15
N VAL A 654 -25.78 -4.14 -1.84
CA VAL A 654 -25.72 -4.22 -3.31
C VAL A 654 -24.98 -5.48 -3.70
N ASP A 655 -25.66 -6.33 -4.50
CA ASP A 655 -25.08 -7.54 -5.09
C ASP A 655 -24.84 -7.33 -6.58
N TRP A 656 -23.63 -7.66 -7.04
CA TRP A 656 -23.31 -7.59 -8.49
C TRP A 656 -22.33 -8.66 -8.91
N PHE A 657 -22.29 -8.90 -10.21
CA PHE A 657 -21.31 -9.73 -10.87
C PHE A 657 -20.30 -8.87 -11.59
N GLU A 658 -19.03 -9.32 -11.57
CA GLU A 658 -17.95 -8.68 -12.33
C GLU A 658 -17.02 -9.72 -12.94
N SER A 659 -16.28 -9.32 -13.98
CA SER A 659 -15.19 -10.11 -14.55
C SER A 659 -13.91 -9.27 -14.63
N ASN A 660 -12.78 -9.93 -14.37
CA ASN A 660 -11.46 -9.37 -14.56
C ASN A 660 -10.84 -9.88 -15.85
N SER A 661 -10.32 -8.97 -16.66
CA SER A 661 -9.68 -9.29 -17.93
C SER A 661 -8.23 -8.81 -17.96
N MET A 662 -7.33 -9.63 -18.50
CA MET A 662 -5.94 -9.31 -18.71
C MET A 662 -5.56 -9.59 -20.16
N PHE A 663 -5.00 -8.60 -20.87
CA PHE A 663 -4.65 -8.70 -22.28
C PHE A 663 -5.84 -9.16 -23.18
N GLY A 664 -7.04 -8.69 -22.87
CA GLY A 664 -8.26 -9.04 -23.63
C GLY A 664 -8.83 -10.43 -23.33
N ARG A 665 -8.32 -11.14 -22.31
CA ARG A 665 -8.83 -12.44 -21.85
C ARG A 665 -9.40 -12.32 -20.46
N VAL A 666 -10.55 -12.93 -20.22
CA VAL A 666 -11.11 -13.07 -18.87
C VAL A 666 -10.21 -14.01 -18.08
N VAL A 667 -9.75 -13.54 -16.92
CA VAL A 667 -8.88 -14.29 -16.01
C VAL A 667 -9.59 -14.66 -14.71
N ASP A 668 -10.68 -13.97 -14.36
CA ASP A 668 -11.50 -14.27 -13.19
C ASP A 668 -12.93 -13.75 -13.36
N ALA A 669 -13.87 -14.31 -12.60
CA ALA A 669 -15.22 -13.85 -12.41
C ALA A 669 -15.55 -13.83 -10.92
N ALA A 670 -16.40 -12.89 -10.49
CA ALA A 670 -16.75 -12.73 -9.09
C ALA A 670 -18.23 -12.36 -8.90
N CYS A 671 -18.76 -12.79 -7.77
CA CYS A 671 -19.95 -12.23 -7.16
C CYS A 671 -19.52 -11.40 -5.95
N ARG A 672 -20.02 -10.17 -5.85
CA ARG A 672 -19.71 -9.23 -4.78
C ARG A 672 -20.95 -8.80 -4.05
N ARG A 673 -20.80 -8.59 -2.75
CA ARG A 673 -21.80 -7.99 -1.86
C ARG A 673 -21.15 -6.88 -1.05
N HIS A 674 -21.67 -5.67 -1.17
CA HIS A 674 -21.23 -4.54 -0.38
C HIS A 674 -22.40 -3.91 0.37
N TRP A 675 -22.09 -3.34 1.51
CA TRP A 675 -23.05 -2.52 2.24
C TRP A 675 -23.31 -1.21 1.48
N VAL A 676 -24.58 -0.81 1.36
CA VAL A 676 -24.92 0.56 0.93
C VAL A 676 -24.36 1.55 1.95
N ASP A 677 -24.55 1.25 3.23
CA ASP A 677 -24.03 2.03 4.35
C ASP A 677 -23.14 1.16 5.26
N PRO A 678 -21.80 1.14 5.04
CA PRO A 678 -20.88 0.33 5.83
C PRO A 678 -20.67 0.85 7.26
N THR A 679 -21.31 1.96 7.65
CA THR A 679 -21.17 2.54 8.98
C THR A 679 -21.90 1.74 10.06
N GLU A 680 -22.88 0.89 9.68
CA GLU A 680 -23.53 0.01 10.63
C GLU A 680 -22.56 -1.06 11.18
N PRO A 681 -21.92 -1.90 10.36
CA PRO A 681 -20.90 -2.82 10.86
C PRO A 681 -19.69 -2.10 11.48
N LEU A 682 -19.33 -0.89 11.00
CA LEU A 682 -18.29 -0.06 11.61
C LEU A 682 -18.65 0.30 13.06
N ARG A 683 -19.90 0.76 13.30
CA ARG A 683 -20.38 1.06 14.65
C ARG A 683 -20.31 -0.16 15.56
N ALA A 684 -20.83 -1.28 15.08
CA ALA A 684 -20.95 -2.49 15.90
C ALA A 684 -19.57 -3.08 16.25
N ALA A 685 -18.65 -3.14 15.28
CA ALA A 685 -17.35 -3.79 15.48
C ALA A 685 -16.29 -2.87 16.11
N VAL A 686 -16.35 -1.56 15.86
CA VAL A 686 -15.28 -0.61 16.20
C VAL A 686 -15.72 0.45 17.20
N LEU A 687 -16.79 1.22 16.87
CA LEU A 687 -17.12 2.41 17.64
C LEU A 687 -17.71 2.04 19.01
N SER A 688 -18.72 1.16 19.05
CA SER A 688 -19.38 0.78 20.30
C SER A 688 -18.45 0.07 21.30
N PRO A 689 -17.53 -0.82 20.90
CA PRO A 689 -16.56 -1.41 21.84
C PRO A 689 -15.47 -0.44 22.32
N ALA A 690 -15.17 0.61 21.57
CA ALA A 690 -14.13 1.58 21.91
C ALA A 690 -14.50 2.41 23.16
N HIS A 691 -13.50 2.93 23.86
CA HIS A 691 -13.68 3.85 24.97
C HIS A 691 -13.56 5.32 24.50
N GLY A 692 -12.73 5.58 23.51
CA GLY A 692 -12.59 6.90 22.91
C GLY A 692 -12.10 6.81 21.48
N VAL A 693 -12.68 7.64 20.61
CA VAL A 693 -12.40 7.68 19.19
C VAL A 693 -12.22 9.11 18.74
N LEU A 694 -11.06 9.42 18.19
CA LEU A 694 -10.78 10.66 17.49
C LEU A 694 -10.76 10.39 16.00
N VAL A 695 -11.59 11.07 15.22
CA VAL A 695 -11.49 11.12 13.76
C VAL A 695 -11.00 12.49 13.34
N THR A 696 -9.85 12.54 12.68
CA THR A 696 -9.28 13.82 12.24
C THR A 696 -8.87 13.79 10.79
N SER A 697 -9.01 14.93 10.12
CA SER A 697 -8.59 15.16 8.75
C SER A 697 -8.44 16.65 8.46
N ALA A 698 -7.84 16.98 7.33
CA ALA A 698 -7.85 18.35 6.81
C ALA A 698 -9.18 18.74 6.15
N THR A 699 -10.04 17.74 5.85
CA THR A 699 -11.28 17.91 5.08
C THR A 699 -12.35 16.96 5.63
N LEU A 700 -13.07 17.34 6.67
CA LEU A 700 -14.21 16.60 7.23
C LEU A 700 -15.52 17.38 7.07
N ALA A 701 -15.47 18.67 7.37
CA ALA A 701 -16.63 19.55 7.30
C ALA A 701 -16.97 19.93 5.85
N ASP A 702 -18.25 19.99 5.52
CA ASP A 702 -18.75 20.56 4.27
C ASP A 702 -19.38 21.93 4.58
N PRO A 703 -18.70 23.03 4.23
CA PRO A 703 -19.17 24.38 4.57
C PRO A 703 -20.46 24.79 3.83
N THR A 704 -20.95 23.98 2.90
CA THR A 704 -22.20 24.25 2.16
C THR A 704 -23.43 23.71 2.86
N LEU A 705 -23.26 22.89 3.88
CA LEU A 705 -24.34 22.33 4.67
C LEU A 705 -24.69 23.23 5.87
N SER A 706 -25.94 23.23 6.28
CA SER A 706 -26.40 23.96 7.48
C SER A 706 -25.69 23.49 8.76
N ASP A 707 -25.42 22.19 8.85
CA ASP A 707 -24.49 21.60 9.81
C ASP A 707 -23.25 21.10 9.05
N PRO A 708 -22.12 21.76 9.17
CA PRO A 708 -20.93 21.38 8.40
C PRO A 708 -20.41 19.97 8.67
N PHE A 709 -20.69 19.38 9.83
CA PHE A 709 -20.24 18.04 10.18
C PHE A 709 -21.25 16.93 9.87
N ALA A 710 -22.47 17.25 9.43
CA ALA A 710 -23.52 16.25 9.19
C ALA A 710 -23.06 15.11 8.24
N LEU A 711 -22.35 15.44 7.16
CA LEU A 711 -21.80 14.44 6.25
C LEU A 711 -20.69 13.61 6.90
N ALA A 712 -19.83 14.23 7.69
CA ALA A 712 -18.77 13.55 8.41
C ALA A 712 -19.33 12.61 9.49
N GLU A 713 -20.34 13.06 10.25
CA GLU A 713 -21.05 12.22 11.23
C GLU A 713 -21.64 10.98 10.56
N MET A 714 -22.28 11.16 9.40
CA MET A 714 -22.83 10.05 8.64
C MET A 714 -21.71 9.10 8.15
N ARG A 715 -20.68 9.61 7.47
CA ARG A 715 -19.63 8.79 6.85
C ARG A 715 -18.69 8.11 7.86
N THR A 716 -18.58 8.62 9.07
CA THR A 716 -17.76 8.02 10.13
C THR A 716 -18.54 7.07 11.04
N GLY A 717 -19.87 6.99 10.87
CA GLY A 717 -20.76 6.22 11.74
C GLY A 717 -21.09 6.91 13.07
N ALA A 718 -20.60 8.11 13.29
CA ALA A 718 -20.86 8.88 14.51
C ALA A 718 -22.37 9.19 14.69
N ALA A 719 -23.09 9.42 13.59
CA ALA A 719 -24.54 9.64 13.59
C ALA A 719 -25.35 8.43 14.11
N ARG A 720 -24.72 7.25 14.23
CA ARG A 720 -25.36 6.02 14.74
C ARG A 720 -25.09 5.75 16.21
N LEU A 721 -24.30 6.59 16.85
CA LEU A 721 -24.05 6.54 18.29
C LEU A 721 -25.19 7.23 19.03
N PRO A 722 -25.49 6.82 20.30
CA PRO A 722 -26.49 7.47 21.11
C PRO A 722 -26.19 8.96 21.35
N ASP A 723 -24.95 9.29 21.64
CA ASP A 723 -24.50 10.64 21.86
C ASP A 723 -23.88 11.24 20.60
N ARG A 724 -24.18 12.52 20.35
CA ARG A 724 -23.59 13.25 19.25
C ARG A 724 -22.09 13.47 19.50
N PRO A 725 -21.22 13.32 18.46
CA PRO A 725 -19.78 13.54 18.63
C PRO A 725 -19.48 15.01 18.98
N LYS A 726 -18.44 15.23 19.75
CA LYS A 726 -17.85 16.57 19.86
C LYS A 726 -17.21 16.95 18.53
N THR A 727 -17.39 18.18 18.06
CA THR A 727 -16.84 18.65 16.78
C THR A 727 -15.87 19.81 17.01
N LEU A 728 -14.81 19.88 16.20
CA LEU A 728 -13.84 20.96 16.19
C LEU A 728 -13.48 21.30 14.74
N ARG A 729 -13.41 22.59 14.43
CA ARG A 729 -12.91 23.06 13.14
C ARG A 729 -11.86 24.14 13.34
N LEU A 730 -10.63 23.88 12.87
CA LEU A 730 -9.52 24.82 12.92
C LEU A 730 -9.04 25.13 11.50
N ALA A 731 -8.96 26.42 11.19
CA ALA A 731 -8.47 26.88 9.90
C ALA A 731 -6.97 26.56 9.73
N SER A 732 -6.54 26.45 8.48
CA SER A 732 -5.12 26.37 8.15
C SER A 732 -4.40 27.69 8.51
N PRO A 733 -3.17 27.63 9.03
CA PRO A 733 -2.37 28.83 9.27
C PRO A 733 -1.79 29.47 8.00
N PHE A 734 -1.96 28.84 6.84
CA PHE A 734 -1.38 29.30 5.59
C PHE A 734 -2.24 30.39 4.93
N ASP A 735 -1.58 31.42 4.42
CA ASP A 735 -2.23 32.47 3.60
C ASP A 735 -2.38 32.00 2.16
N TYR A 736 -3.49 31.29 1.89
CA TYR A 736 -3.77 30.77 0.54
C TYR A 736 -4.01 31.86 -0.49
N GLY A 737 -4.53 33.03 -0.10
CA GLY A 737 -4.72 34.18 -1.00
C GLY A 737 -3.40 34.68 -1.58
N LYS A 738 -2.33 34.61 -0.79
CA LYS A 738 -0.97 34.93 -1.21
C LYS A 738 -0.27 33.77 -1.94
N ASN A 739 -0.40 32.55 -1.43
CA ASN A 739 0.42 31.41 -1.77
C ASN A 739 -0.16 30.50 -2.86
N ALA A 740 -1.44 30.67 -3.20
CA ALA A 740 -2.10 29.80 -4.18
C ALA A 740 -2.93 30.59 -5.21
N ARG A 741 -3.12 29.97 -6.39
CA ARG A 741 -4.06 30.43 -7.42
C ARG A 741 -4.89 29.26 -7.90
N ALA A 742 -6.15 29.52 -8.29
CA ALA A 742 -7.06 28.49 -8.83
C ALA A 742 -7.71 28.95 -10.13
N PHE A 743 -7.56 28.17 -11.19
CA PHE A 743 -8.05 28.48 -12.53
C PHE A 743 -8.97 27.38 -13.07
N VAL A 744 -10.04 27.78 -13.77
CA VAL A 744 -10.85 26.90 -14.60
C VAL A 744 -10.68 27.35 -16.05
N VAL A 745 -10.10 26.50 -16.87
CA VAL A 745 -9.88 26.79 -18.30
C VAL A 745 -11.17 26.53 -19.06
N THR A 746 -11.60 27.52 -19.88
CA THR A 746 -12.93 27.51 -20.50
C THR A 746 -12.96 27.17 -21.98
N ASP A 747 -11.82 27.18 -22.66
CA ASP A 747 -11.67 27.02 -24.11
C ASP A 747 -11.00 25.70 -24.53
N VAL A 748 -10.75 24.79 -23.59
CA VAL A 748 -10.26 23.44 -23.84
C VAL A 748 -11.42 22.45 -23.88
N ARG A 749 -11.55 21.68 -24.97
CA ARG A 749 -12.55 20.61 -25.08
C ARG A 749 -12.07 19.37 -24.33
N ARG A 750 -12.72 19.07 -23.22
CA ARG A 750 -12.36 17.94 -22.33
C ARG A 750 -12.38 16.57 -23.02
N ASP A 751 -13.14 16.40 -24.10
CA ASP A 751 -13.23 15.12 -24.83
C ASP A 751 -12.19 14.99 -25.95
N ASP A 752 -11.47 16.05 -26.26
CA ASP A 752 -10.35 16.07 -27.20
C ASP A 752 -9.01 15.86 -26.47
N ALA A 753 -8.49 14.62 -26.54
CA ALA A 753 -7.23 14.28 -25.89
C ALA A 753 -6.03 15.11 -26.39
N ARG A 754 -6.06 15.61 -27.64
CA ARG A 754 -4.97 16.44 -28.19
C ARG A 754 -4.99 17.84 -27.59
N GLN A 755 -6.18 18.43 -27.39
CA GLN A 755 -6.30 19.74 -26.74
C GLN A 755 -5.90 19.66 -25.26
N VAL A 756 -6.36 18.63 -24.54
CA VAL A 756 -5.97 18.41 -23.14
C VAL A 756 -4.46 18.18 -23.02
N ALA A 757 -3.87 17.40 -23.92
CA ALA A 757 -2.43 17.18 -23.96
C ALA A 757 -1.65 18.49 -24.20
N ALA A 758 -2.08 19.29 -25.20
CA ALA A 758 -1.45 20.58 -25.47
C ALA A 758 -1.56 21.52 -24.28
N ALA A 759 -2.74 21.65 -23.67
CA ALA A 759 -2.94 22.48 -22.50
C ALA A 759 -2.05 22.05 -21.32
N MET A 760 -1.99 20.76 -21.03
CA MET A 760 -1.19 20.22 -19.93
C MET A 760 0.31 20.43 -20.17
N ARG A 761 0.77 20.23 -21.41
CA ARG A 761 2.16 20.50 -21.83
C ARG A 761 2.56 21.95 -21.57
N GLU A 762 1.75 22.90 -22.07
CA GLU A 762 2.07 24.33 -21.94
C GLU A 762 2.03 24.80 -20.47
N LEU A 763 1.09 24.29 -19.68
CA LEU A 763 1.03 24.57 -18.24
C LEU A 763 2.27 24.00 -17.50
N PHE A 764 2.73 22.77 -17.85
CA PHE A 764 3.94 22.20 -17.25
C PHE A 764 5.19 23.01 -17.64
N LEU A 765 5.27 23.49 -18.87
CA LEU A 765 6.35 24.38 -19.34
C LEU A 765 6.30 25.73 -18.62
N ALA A 766 5.12 26.34 -18.51
CA ALA A 766 4.92 27.60 -17.79
C ALA A 766 5.29 27.52 -16.30
N ALA A 767 5.05 26.37 -15.69
CA ALA A 767 5.48 26.13 -14.31
C ALA A 767 6.99 25.81 -14.20
N GLY A 768 7.70 25.56 -15.30
CA GLY A 768 9.07 25.08 -15.30
C GLY A 768 9.24 23.69 -14.69
N GLY A 769 8.24 22.83 -14.75
CA GLY A 769 8.13 21.50 -14.10
C GLY A 769 7.44 21.55 -12.75
N GLY A 770 7.65 20.53 -11.90
CA GLY A 770 6.94 20.37 -10.62
C GLY A 770 5.43 20.25 -10.80
N GLY A 771 5.01 19.65 -11.92
CA GLY A 771 3.61 19.53 -12.33
C GLY A 771 3.04 18.12 -12.06
N LEU A 772 1.85 18.07 -11.43
CA LEU A 772 1.08 16.85 -11.25
C LEU A 772 -0.19 16.93 -12.07
N GLY A 773 -0.33 16.04 -13.07
CA GLY A 773 -1.53 15.87 -13.86
C GLY A 773 -2.39 14.73 -13.34
N LEU A 774 -3.62 15.00 -12.92
CA LEU A 774 -4.56 14.01 -12.38
C LEU A 774 -5.65 13.65 -13.38
N PHE A 775 -5.82 12.34 -13.60
CA PHE A 775 -6.74 11.77 -14.55
C PHE A 775 -7.78 10.88 -13.88
N THR A 776 -8.99 10.91 -14.42
CA THR A 776 -10.09 10.03 -14.00
C THR A 776 -10.10 8.67 -14.71
N ALA A 777 -9.30 8.51 -15.78
CA ALA A 777 -9.23 7.29 -16.58
C ALA A 777 -7.81 6.99 -17.09
N ILE A 778 -7.36 5.75 -16.90
CA ILE A 778 -6.02 5.27 -17.31
C ILE A 778 -5.79 5.43 -18.82
N ARG A 779 -6.81 5.15 -19.65
CA ARG A 779 -6.71 5.27 -21.11
C ARG A 779 -6.42 6.72 -21.56
N ARG A 780 -6.99 7.70 -20.88
CA ARG A 780 -6.74 9.12 -21.15
C ARG A 780 -5.35 9.54 -20.69
N LEU A 781 -4.93 9.11 -19.52
CA LEU A 781 -3.58 9.35 -19.02
C LEU A 781 -2.53 8.86 -20.02
N ARG A 782 -2.68 7.62 -20.55
CA ARG A 782 -1.77 7.06 -21.56
C ARG A 782 -1.78 7.87 -22.84
N ALA A 783 -2.96 8.23 -23.35
CA ALA A 783 -3.08 9.01 -24.57
C ALA A 783 -2.43 10.40 -24.46
N VAL A 784 -2.58 11.08 -23.33
CA VAL A 784 -1.93 12.37 -23.06
C VAL A 784 -0.43 12.19 -22.90
N HIS A 785 0.02 11.19 -22.12
CA HIS A 785 1.44 10.87 -21.97
C HIS A 785 2.15 10.72 -23.34
N ASP A 786 1.59 9.91 -24.24
CA ASP A 786 2.18 9.62 -25.54
C ASP A 786 2.34 10.87 -26.42
N LEU A 787 1.44 11.87 -26.22
CA LEU A 787 1.49 13.14 -26.96
C LEU A 787 2.49 14.15 -26.40
N ILE A 788 2.73 14.15 -25.06
CA ILE A 788 3.50 15.25 -24.42
C ILE A 788 4.87 14.83 -23.88
N ALA A 789 5.12 13.52 -23.70
CA ALA A 789 6.37 13.05 -23.09
C ALA A 789 7.61 13.53 -23.86
N ARG A 790 7.62 13.34 -25.19
CA ARG A 790 8.72 13.80 -26.05
C ARG A 790 8.87 15.33 -26.09
N PRO A 791 7.80 16.11 -26.37
CA PRO A 791 7.88 17.57 -26.36
C PRO A 791 8.40 18.17 -25.05
N LEU A 792 7.99 17.63 -23.89
CA LEU A 792 8.48 18.08 -22.59
C LEU A 792 9.96 17.75 -22.41
N ALA A 793 10.38 16.55 -22.79
CA ALA A 793 11.76 16.14 -22.71
C ALA A 793 12.68 16.98 -23.62
N ASP A 794 12.20 17.38 -24.81
CA ASP A 794 12.94 18.28 -25.73
C ASP A 794 13.22 19.65 -25.06
N LYS A 795 12.35 20.07 -24.13
CA LYS A 795 12.49 21.27 -23.30
C LYS A 795 13.22 21.01 -21.95
N GLY A 796 13.68 19.79 -21.70
CA GLY A 796 14.43 19.42 -20.51
C GLY A 796 13.61 19.01 -19.30
N LEU A 797 12.29 18.84 -19.45
CA LEU A 797 11.39 18.38 -18.38
C LEU A 797 11.14 16.87 -18.50
N ALA A 798 11.45 16.12 -17.43
CA ALA A 798 11.15 14.70 -17.34
C ALA A 798 9.67 14.49 -17.00
N LEU A 799 8.99 13.62 -17.73
CA LEU A 799 7.61 13.22 -17.46
C LEU A 799 7.54 11.75 -17.04
N TYR A 800 7.06 11.50 -15.85
CA TYR A 800 6.74 10.18 -15.32
C TYR A 800 5.25 9.93 -15.36
N ALA A 801 4.83 8.66 -15.49
CA ALA A 801 3.41 8.36 -15.57
C ALA A 801 3.05 7.02 -14.94
N GLN A 802 2.07 7.04 -14.05
CA GLN A 802 1.45 5.84 -13.52
C GLN A 802 0.83 5.00 -14.66
N HIS A 803 0.89 3.68 -14.58
CA HIS A 803 0.41 2.74 -15.60
C HIS A 803 1.15 2.80 -16.95
N VAL A 804 2.17 3.62 -17.06
CA VAL A 804 3.08 3.72 -18.20
C VAL A 804 4.47 3.25 -17.79
N ASP A 805 5.08 3.88 -16.79
CA ASP A 805 6.36 3.44 -16.26
C ASP A 805 6.24 2.14 -15.46
N PRO A 806 7.23 1.22 -15.52
CA PRO A 806 7.17 -0.08 -14.84
C PRO A 806 7.51 0.02 -13.35
N LEU A 807 7.02 1.07 -12.69
CA LEU A 807 7.26 1.39 -11.29
C LEU A 807 5.94 1.44 -10.51
N GLU A 808 6.00 1.10 -9.23
CA GLU A 808 4.87 1.30 -8.34
C GLU A 808 4.61 2.79 -8.08
N PRO A 809 3.34 3.19 -7.79
CA PRO A 809 3.00 4.59 -7.54
C PRO A 809 3.89 5.27 -6.48
N GLY A 810 4.24 4.55 -5.42
CA GLY A 810 5.14 5.07 -4.38
C GLY A 810 6.53 5.43 -4.90
N ALA A 811 7.13 4.56 -5.73
CA ALA A 811 8.44 4.82 -6.33
C ALA A 811 8.40 6.00 -7.31
N LEU A 812 7.29 6.17 -8.06
CA LEU A 812 7.10 7.33 -8.94
C LEU A 812 7.01 8.63 -8.14
N VAL A 813 6.30 8.64 -7.02
CA VAL A 813 6.23 9.80 -6.12
C VAL A 813 7.60 10.11 -5.50
N ASP A 814 8.36 9.09 -5.15
CA ASP A 814 9.71 9.27 -4.59
C ASP A 814 10.68 9.87 -5.61
N ILE A 815 10.60 9.44 -6.90
CA ILE A 815 11.36 10.07 -7.99
C ILE A 815 10.91 11.51 -8.20
N PHE A 816 9.60 11.75 -8.28
CA PHE A 816 9.03 13.10 -8.44
C PHE A 816 9.45 14.06 -7.32
N ARG A 817 9.56 13.56 -6.09
CA ARG A 817 10.09 14.31 -4.95
C ARG A 817 11.59 14.62 -5.07
N ALA A 818 12.37 13.64 -5.55
CA ALA A 818 13.82 13.76 -5.67
C ALA A 818 14.24 14.61 -6.87
N GLU A 819 13.41 14.67 -7.92
CA GLU A 819 13.67 15.43 -9.15
C GLU A 819 12.70 16.63 -9.21
N ALA A 820 13.04 17.73 -8.54
CA ALA A 820 12.14 18.86 -8.25
C ALA A 820 11.52 19.54 -9.48
N ASP A 821 12.12 19.42 -10.66
CA ASP A 821 11.60 19.98 -11.91
C ASP A 821 10.98 18.92 -12.83
N SER A 822 10.80 17.67 -12.37
CA SER A 822 10.06 16.64 -13.12
C SER A 822 8.55 16.87 -13.09
N CYS A 823 7.81 16.15 -13.94
CA CYS A 823 6.35 16.13 -13.97
C CYS A 823 5.84 14.70 -13.78
N LEU A 824 4.64 14.56 -13.20
CA LEU A 824 4.02 13.27 -12.94
C LEU A 824 2.58 13.25 -13.42
N LEU A 825 2.19 12.18 -14.14
CA LEU A 825 0.78 11.88 -14.44
C LEU A 825 0.29 10.72 -13.57
N GLY A 826 -0.86 10.90 -12.94
CA GLY A 826 -1.42 9.89 -12.06
C GLY A 826 -2.95 9.87 -12.02
N THR A 827 -3.47 8.90 -11.28
CA THR A 827 -4.89 8.75 -10.95
C THR A 827 -5.08 8.92 -9.44
N ASP A 828 -6.23 8.53 -8.91
CA ASP A 828 -6.57 8.65 -7.48
C ASP A 828 -5.50 8.09 -6.54
N ALA A 829 -4.84 6.98 -6.90
CA ALA A 829 -3.78 6.38 -6.07
C ALA A 829 -2.56 7.31 -5.89
N VAL A 830 -2.23 8.11 -6.90
CA VAL A 830 -1.18 9.13 -6.80
C VAL A 830 -1.71 10.32 -6.01
N ARG A 831 -2.95 10.79 -6.28
CA ARG A 831 -3.58 11.91 -5.54
C ARG A 831 -3.49 11.71 -4.01
N ASP A 832 -3.86 10.53 -3.53
CA ASP A 832 -3.93 10.24 -2.10
C ASP A 832 -2.56 9.93 -1.47
N GLY A 833 -1.59 9.48 -2.28
CA GLY A 833 -0.25 9.10 -1.86
C GLY A 833 0.82 10.19 -1.94
N VAL A 834 0.55 11.32 -2.60
CA VAL A 834 1.54 12.39 -2.79
C VAL A 834 1.67 13.24 -1.52
N ASP A 835 2.85 13.19 -0.91
CA ASP A 835 3.31 14.16 0.09
C ASP A 835 4.66 14.71 -0.35
N VAL A 836 4.62 15.79 -1.13
CA VAL A 836 5.78 16.40 -1.79
C VAL A 836 5.79 17.89 -1.44
N PRO A 837 6.48 18.28 -0.38
CA PRO A 837 6.59 19.69 0.00
C PRO A 837 7.58 20.46 -0.90
N GLY A 838 7.40 21.75 -0.98
CA GLY A 838 8.31 22.66 -1.64
C GLY A 838 8.19 22.65 -3.16
N ARG A 839 9.28 22.99 -3.83
CA ARG A 839 9.32 23.25 -5.26
C ARG A 839 8.92 22.06 -6.15
N ALA A 840 9.02 20.84 -5.65
CA ALA A 840 8.73 19.63 -6.45
C ALA A 840 7.24 19.48 -6.82
N LEU A 841 6.30 20.10 -6.07
CA LEU A 841 4.89 20.17 -6.45
C LEU A 841 4.40 21.62 -6.38
N ARG A 842 4.37 22.33 -7.51
CA ARG A 842 3.94 23.73 -7.63
C ARG A 842 2.80 23.94 -8.63
N LEU A 843 2.43 22.92 -9.38
CA LEU A 843 1.30 22.94 -10.29
C LEU A 843 0.50 21.64 -10.19
N LEU A 844 -0.81 21.78 -10.02
CA LEU A 844 -1.76 20.66 -9.98
C LEU A 844 -2.80 20.86 -11.08
N VAL A 845 -2.90 19.92 -12.02
CA VAL A 845 -3.82 19.99 -13.15
C VAL A 845 -4.78 18.80 -13.15
N PHE A 846 -6.09 19.07 -13.10
CA PHE A 846 -7.12 18.06 -13.33
C PHE A 846 -7.55 18.07 -14.80
N ASP A 847 -7.61 16.88 -15.43
CA ASP A 847 -8.15 16.75 -16.78
C ASP A 847 -9.66 16.95 -16.83
N ARG A 848 -10.36 16.55 -15.75
CA ARG A 848 -11.82 16.64 -15.54
C ARG A 848 -12.15 16.73 -14.06
N VAL A 849 -13.39 17.13 -13.79
CA VAL A 849 -13.96 17.00 -12.44
C VAL A 849 -13.90 15.53 -12.00
N PRO A 850 -13.36 15.24 -10.80
CA PRO A 850 -13.21 13.88 -10.28
C PRO A 850 -14.53 13.32 -9.72
N TRP A 851 -15.55 13.23 -10.59
CA TRP A 851 -16.83 12.63 -10.24
C TRP A 851 -16.64 11.16 -9.78
N PRO A 852 -17.45 10.68 -8.83
CA PRO A 852 -17.48 9.26 -8.53
C PRO A 852 -17.83 8.45 -9.79
N ARG A 853 -17.31 7.22 -9.87
CA ARG A 853 -17.69 6.30 -10.93
C ARG A 853 -19.18 5.96 -10.78
N PRO A 854 -19.97 5.96 -11.85
CA PRO A 854 -21.38 5.61 -11.81
C PRO A 854 -21.59 4.07 -11.82
N ASP A 855 -20.81 3.35 -10.96
CA ASP A 855 -20.98 1.92 -10.74
C ASP A 855 -22.25 1.61 -9.94
N LEU A 856 -22.59 0.33 -9.81
CA LEU A 856 -23.83 -0.10 -9.15
C LEU A 856 -23.86 0.32 -7.67
N LEU A 857 -22.75 0.17 -6.97
CA LEU A 857 -22.65 0.56 -5.57
C LEU A 857 -22.83 2.07 -5.38
N HIS A 858 -22.17 2.86 -6.23
CA HIS A 858 -22.31 4.32 -6.15
C HIS A 858 -23.74 4.78 -6.48
N LYS A 859 -24.41 4.15 -7.44
CA LYS A 859 -25.82 4.46 -7.75
C LYS A 859 -26.73 4.23 -6.54
N ALA A 860 -26.60 3.08 -5.87
CA ALA A 860 -27.35 2.78 -4.66
C ALA A 860 -27.06 3.77 -3.52
N ARG A 861 -25.78 4.11 -3.30
CA ARG A 861 -25.37 5.12 -2.31
C ARG A 861 -25.91 6.52 -2.64
N ARG A 862 -25.86 6.87 -3.91
CA ARG A 862 -26.43 8.15 -4.39
C ARG A 862 -27.92 8.25 -4.09
N GLU A 863 -28.70 7.20 -4.34
CA GLU A 863 -30.12 7.13 -4.02
C GLU A 863 -30.35 7.24 -2.50
N ARG A 864 -29.56 6.55 -1.72
CA ARG A 864 -29.68 6.50 -0.25
C ARG A 864 -29.28 7.82 0.42
N PHE A 865 -28.25 8.53 -0.09
CA PHE A 865 -27.60 9.65 0.61
C PHE A 865 -27.86 11.03 -0.02
N GLY A 866 -28.94 11.20 -0.78
CA GLY A 866 -29.40 12.52 -1.23
C GLY A 866 -29.05 12.89 -2.69
N GLY A 867 -28.87 11.90 -3.56
CA GLY A 867 -28.82 12.10 -5.01
C GLY A 867 -27.62 12.91 -5.48
N LYS A 868 -27.87 13.97 -6.25
CA LYS A 868 -26.81 14.86 -6.79
C LYS A 868 -26.01 15.57 -5.70
N GLY A 869 -26.62 15.84 -4.55
CA GLY A 869 -25.92 16.46 -3.41
C GLY A 869 -24.79 15.58 -2.90
N TYR A 870 -25.00 14.27 -2.84
CA TYR A 870 -23.98 13.29 -2.48
C TYR A 870 -22.83 13.27 -3.49
N ASP A 871 -23.11 13.25 -4.81
CA ASP A 871 -22.09 13.33 -5.86
C ASP A 871 -21.24 14.60 -5.73
N ASP A 872 -21.90 15.76 -5.53
CA ASP A 872 -21.23 17.04 -5.36
C ASP A 872 -20.30 17.04 -4.13
N SER A 873 -20.74 16.49 -3.01
CA SER A 873 -19.95 16.42 -1.78
C SER A 873 -18.70 15.53 -1.95
N VAL A 874 -18.85 14.37 -2.63
CA VAL A 874 -17.70 13.50 -2.92
C VAL A 874 -16.71 14.17 -3.87
N ALA A 875 -17.19 14.82 -4.94
CA ALA A 875 -16.32 15.53 -5.89
C ALA A 875 -15.61 16.71 -5.24
N ARG A 876 -16.32 17.48 -4.40
CA ARG A 876 -15.78 18.61 -3.64
C ARG A 876 -14.68 18.16 -2.68
N ALA A 877 -14.91 17.09 -1.94
CA ALA A 877 -13.92 16.53 -1.02
C ALA A 877 -12.64 16.10 -1.79
N ARG A 878 -12.76 15.42 -2.94
CA ARG A 878 -11.63 15.03 -3.77
C ARG A 878 -10.83 16.22 -4.30
N ILE A 879 -11.49 17.30 -4.71
CA ILE A 879 -10.84 18.54 -5.16
C ILE A 879 -10.10 19.18 -3.98
N GLY A 880 -10.74 19.33 -2.82
CA GLY A 880 -10.14 19.90 -1.63
C GLY A 880 -8.92 19.11 -1.13
N GLN A 881 -9.00 17.78 -1.14
CA GLN A 881 -7.89 16.89 -0.77
C GLN A 881 -6.67 17.04 -1.70
N ALA A 882 -6.91 17.07 -3.02
CA ALA A 882 -5.85 17.27 -3.99
C ALA A 882 -5.22 18.66 -3.86
N PHE A 883 -6.05 19.68 -3.68
CA PHE A 883 -5.58 21.06 -3.44
C PHE A 883 -4.73 21.15 -2.16
N GLY A 884 -5.12 20.48 -1.08
CA GLY A 884 -4.38 20.43 0.18
C GLY A 884 -2.97 19.81 0.07
N ARG A 885 -2.64 19.17 -1.06
CA ARG A 885 -1.28 18.68 -1.36
C ARG A 885 -0.35 19.76 -1.91
N LEU A 886 -0.92 20.85 -2.44
CA LEU A 886 -0.17 21.89 -3.15
C LEU A 886 0.61 22.82 -2.21
N ILE A 887 0.05 23.13 -1.03
CA ILE A 887 0.67 24.01 -0.04
C ILE A 887 0.90 23.21 1.26
N ARG A 888 2.15 22.95 1.59
CA ARG A 888 2.59 22.15 2.75
C ARG A 888 3.42 22.95 3.75
N ARG A 889 4.03 24.05 3.29
CA ARG A 889 4.83 24.98 4.07
C ARG A 889 4.35 26.42 3.83
N ALA A 890 4.69 27.30 4.75
CA ALA A 890 4.29 28.70 4.66
C ALA A 890 4.89 29.44 3.45
N ASP A 891 6.01 28.94 2.93
CA ASP A 891 6.72 29.49 1.77
C ASP A 891 6.40 28.78 0.44
N ASP A 892 5.60 27.70 0.47
CA ASP A 892 5.16 27.03 -0.75
C ASP A 892 4.28 27.96 -1.59
N ARG A 893 4.46 27.89 -2.91
CA ARG A 893 3.60 28.55 -3.89
C ARG A 893 3.07 27.53 -4.88
N GLY A 894 1.76 27.62 -5.21
CA GLY A 894 1.15 26.65 -6.07
C GLY A 894 -0.02 27.15 -6.89
N VAL A 895 -0.20 26.53 -8.07
CA VAL A 895 -1.31 26.82 -8.98
C VAL A 895 -2.14 25.56 -9.18
N PHE A 896 -3.43 25.69 -9.01
CA PHE A 896 -4.44 24.67 -9.31
C PHE A 896 -5.13 24.99 -10.63
N VAL A 897 -5.22 24.04 -11.56
CA VAL A 897 -5.89 24.22 -12.85
C VAL A 897 -6.88 23.07 -13.09
N MET A 898 -8.12 23.43 -13.45
CA MET A 898 -9.15 22.51 -13.90
C MET A 898 -9.38 22.71 -15.41
N LEU A 899 -9.11 21.67 -16.22
CA LEU A 899 -9.30 21.70 -17.69
C LEU A 899 -10.73 21.32 -18.13
N ASP A 900 -11.68 21.28 -17.22
CA ASP A 900 -13.09 20.99 -17.51
C ASP A 900 -13.92 22.29 -17.47
N ALA A 901 -14.17 22.88 -18.63
CA ALA A 901 -14.98 24.09 -18.76
C ALA A 901 -16.38 23.96 -18.14
N ALA A 902 -16.94 22.73 -18.11
CA ALA A 902 -18.26 22.45 -17.53
C ALA A 902 -18.22 22.26 -16.00
N ALA A 903 -17.05 22.37 -15.34
CA ALA A 903 -16.93 22.21 -13.90
C ALA A 903 -17.85 23.20 -13.16
N PRO A 904 -18.81 22.73 -12.33
CA PRO A 904 -19.71 23.61 -11.60
C PRO A 904 -18.97 24.39 -10.52
N THR A 905 -19.21 25.70 -10.42
CA THR A 905 -18.55 26.58 -9.44
C THR A 905 -18.78 26.13 -8.00
N ARG A 906 -19.94 25.54 -7.67
CA ARG A 906 -20.28 24.99 -6.35
C ARG A 906 -19.32 23.88 -5.85
N LEU A 907 -18.56 23.24 -6.74
CA LEU A 907 -17.57 22.22 -6.33
C LEU A 907 -16.31 22.83 -5.72
N PHE A 908 -16.04 24.09 -5.98
CA PHE A 908 -14.86 24.79 -5.51
C PHE A 908 -15.07 25.51 -4.17
N SER A 909 -16.29 25.46 -3.61
CA SER A 909 -16.58 25.99 -2.27
C SER A 909 -15.86 25.24 -1.13
N GLY A 910 -15.27 24.06 -1.41
CA GLY A 910 -14.42 23.32 -0.50
C GLY A 910 -12.93 23.71 -0.56
N LEU A 911 -12.56 24.65 -1.41
CA LEU A 911 -11.20 25.22 -1.40
C LEU A 911 -11.01 26.09 -0.13
N PRO A 912 -9.78 26.19 0.40
CA PRO A 912 -9.50 27.04 1.55
C PRO A 912 -9.91 28.50 1.34
N GLU A 913 -10.22 29.19 2.43
CA GLU A 913 -10.57 30.59 2.40
C GLU A 913 -9.42 31.45 1.85
N GLY A 914 -9.77 32.56 1.15
CA GLY A 914 -8.82 33.46 0.51
C GLY A 914 -8.42 33.08 -0.91
N ILE A 915 -8.83 31.91 -1.43
CA ILE A 915 -8.55 31.54 -2.81
C ILE A 915 -9.59 32.14 -3.75
N GLU A 916 -9.11 32.92 -4.72
CA GLU A 916 -9.93 33.41 -5.83
C GLU A 916 -9.93 32.35 -6.97
N LEU A 917 -11.13 31.85 -7.30
CA LEU A 917 -11.33 30.98 -8.46
C LEU A 917 -11.58 31.86 -9.71
N ARG A 918 -10.65 31.83 -10.66
CA ARG A 918 -10.79 32.57 -11.93
C ARG A 918 -11.13 31.63 -13.07
N ARG A 919 -12.11 32.03 -13.90
CA ARG A 919 -12.45 31.35 -15.16
C ARG A 919 -11.85 32.14 -16.30
N MET A 920 -11.03 31.53 -17.14
CA MET A 920 -10.23 32.21 -18.16
C MET A 920 -9.90 31.28 -19.33
N GLY A 921 -9.39 31.84 -20.41
CA GLY A 921 -8.85 31.08 -21.51
C GLY A 921 -7.50 30.42 -21.18
N LEU A 922 -7.11 29.42 -21.98
CA LEU A 922 -5.87 28.68 -21.76
C LEU A 922 -4.62 29.58 -21.79
N VAL A 923 -4.55 30.50 -22.75
CA VAL A 923 -3.41 31.42 -22.90
C VAL A 923 -3.25 32.27 -21.65
N GLU A 924 -4.34 32.87 -21.17
CA GLU A 924 -4.34 33.67 -19.95
C GLU A 924 -3.93 32.83 -18.70
N ALA A 925 -4.40 31.56 -18.62
CA ALA A 925 -4.04 30.66 -17.54
C ALA A 925 -2.55 30.30 -17.54
N ILE A 926 -1.94 30.12 -18.73
CA ILE A 926 -0.51 29.86 -18.90
C ILE A 926 0.31 31.05 -18.44
N GLU A 927 -0.04 32.27 -18.90
CA GLU A 927 0.66 33.52 -18.51
C GLU A 927 0.55 33.77 -17.01
N ALA A 928 -0.64 33.65 -16.44
CA ALA A 928 -0.86 33.81 -15.00
C ALA A 928 -0.11 32.76 -14.17
N THR A 929 0.04 31.55 -14.67
CA THR A 929 0.83 30.47 -14.02
C THR A 929 2.31 30.81 -14.03
N ALA A 930 2.85 31.22 -15.18
CA ALA A 930 4.25 31.60 -15.33
C ALA A 930 4.61 32.81 -14.44
N GLU A 931 3.78 33.85 -14.46
CA GLU A 931 3.95 35.05 -13.64
C GLU A 931 3.94 34.71 -12.15
N PHE A 932 2.93 33.96 -11.71
CA PHE A 932 2.76 33.64 -10.29
C PHE A 932 3.89 32.78 -9.75
N LEU A 933 4.37 31.79 -10.51
CA LEU A 933 5.44 30.88 -10.09
C LEU A 933 6.86 31.45 -10.34
N GLY A 934 6.98 32.60 -11.01
CA GLY A 934 8.26 33.27 -11.29
C GLY A 934 9.15 32.48 -12.27
N ALA A 935 8.56 31.63 -13.09
CA ALA A 935 9.26 30.97 -14.18
C ALA A 935 9.51 32.02 -15.28
N LYS A 936 10.79 32.33 -15.57
CA LYS A 936 11.13 33.12 -16.76
C LYS A 936 10.61 32.36 -17.99
N ALA A 937 9.80 33.03 -18.80
CA ALA A 937 9.42 32.48 -20.08
C ALA A 937 10.72 32.07 -20.82
N THR A 938 10.87 30.79 -21.07
CA THR A 938 11.94 30.31 -21.96
C THR A 938 11.57 30.73 -23.36
N GLU A 939 12.27 31.74 -23.94
CA GLU A 939 12.25 32.09 -25.33
C GLU A 939 12.52 30.91 -26.25
#